data_67bd5815c32fd941eee745b190228564
#
_entry.id   67bd5815c32fd941eee745b190228564
#
_cell.length_a   1.000
_cell.length_b   1.000
_cell.length_c   1.000
_cell.angle_alpha   90.00
_cell.angle_beta   90.00
_cell.angle_gamma   90.00
#
_symmetry.space_group_name_H-M   'P 1'
#
loop_
_entity.id
_entity.type
_entity.pdbx_description
1 polymer ?
#
loop_
_entity_poly.entity_id
_entity_poly.type
_entity_poly.pdbx_seq_one_letter_code
_entity_poly.pdbx_strand_id
1 'polypeptide(L)'
;MKVVERYIRKPHLVLSFVVLLSVVGVIGYKKMPFNLFPDTDRPQISVVTVMPGAAASDVETDITRIIEKEVSTIDLVRKVTSTSKDEVSVVSAEFEYDKGLDAAATDVANALSKVGARLPPAIRPPQIFKISQATQPTMTLALSPAPGSSADLRKIRELADNPIKEALLRVPDIANVEVFGAHQPEVQVTVDPDRLNRFAVSLPDVMGALSAQNQNIPQGLVLRRDGQYLFKTEGAVKNPDELKGVVVARRDTGTVHLRDVADVEAGVQEPQSAYHGNGLEAIGINILRGQNGHTLDAIHGAEQLLPKLRALYPFIRFDVSYTQKELIDLSVTNMLDALRDAILITVVVIFLFLGNLRTMMLCAVSIPFTYLITFAVMWLFGFEFHMVTLTGVILAVGMLLDDAIVVIENIERHYREGKKDLVEMVAGGTEEVMLAIFSGTYATVVVLVPIIFIGGYVQTVLRPLSLSLCIALISSYVVSVTIIPILAPFLLKRGHRPNRLEVLVSKGSDRFVHGIRDFFLGSLDTALRHRFLFIAGAFLLLVATNAFVKPLVGQDVQPPMDTGIIKINFEADANSSLGQSDRILTRMEEVIRKQEGVVYISSTLGSEPSVVSFGSGKNPQQGTMTVNLVDRYHRKATIWQEEERLREGFRTIPGLKFADVFDY
;
A
#
# COMPACT_ATOMS: atom_id res chain seq x y z
N MET A 1 -34.51 1.49 36.75
CA MET A 1 -34.63 2.85 37.31
C MET A 1 -33.40 3.38 38.07
N LYS A 2 -32.59 2.57 38.71
CA LYS A 2 -31.53 3.12 39.58
C LYS A 2 -30.21 3.46 38.92
N VAL A 3 -29.90 2.91 37.75
CA VAL A 3 -28.59 3.09 37.13
C VAL A 3 -28.50 4.38 36.31
N VAL A 4 -29.46 4.60 35.40
CA VAL A 4 -29.52 5.81 34.55
C VAL A 4 -29.70 7.06 35.41
N GLU A 5 -30.61 7.04 36.38
CA GLU A 5 -30.83 8.16 37.31
C GLU A 5 -29.55 8.50 38.08
N ARG A 6 -28.77 7.49 38.52
CA ARG A 6 -27.54 7.70 39.32
C ARG A 6 -26.48 8.46 38.53
N TYR A 7 -26.24 8.12 37.29
CA TYR A 7 -25.22 8.82 36.51
C TYR A 7 -25.69 10.18 35.97
N ILE A 8 -26.99 10.39 35.77
CA ILE A 8 -27.54 11.73 35.45
C ILE A 8 -27.39 12.67 36.67
N ARG A 9 -27.64 12.20 37.89
CA ARG A 9 -27.45 13.00 39.11
C ARG A 9 -25.98 13.27 39.45
N LYS A 10 -25.05 12.36 39.05
CA LYS A 10 -23.60 12.48 39.27
C LYS A 10 -22.85 12.33 37.94
N PRO A 11 -22.94 13.31 37.02
CA PRO A 11 -22.45 13.15 35.67
C PRO A 11 -20.92 13.16 35.56
N HIS A 12 -20.22 13.63 36.60
CA HIS A 12 -18.77 13.88 36.53
C HIS A 12 -17.94 12.65 36.14
N LEU A 13 -18.31 11.46 36.68
CA LEU A 13 -17.56 10.22 36.39
C LEU A 13 -17.72 9.81 34.92
N VAL A 14 -18.95 9.79 34.41
CA VAL A 14 -19.23 9.43 33.01
C VAL A 14 -18.66 10.46 32.07
N LEU A 15 -18.84 11.76 32.40
CA LEU A 15 -18.30 12.84 31.57
C LEU A 15 -16.77 12.82 31.52
N SER A 16 -16.09 12.55 32.66
CA SER A 16 -14.62 12.42 32.68
C SER A 16 -14.15 11.24 31.83
N PHE A 17 -14.86 10.10 31.88
CA PHE A 17 -14.53 8.94 31.07
C PHE A 17 -14.73 9.21 29.57
N VAL A 18 -15.84 9.87 29.21
CA VAL A 18 -16.13 10.25 27.82
C VAL A 18 -15.09 11.25 27.30
N VAL A 19 -14.73 12.26 28.11
CA VAL A 19 -13.68 13.22 27.74
C VAL A 19 -12.34 12.51 27.55
N LEU A 20 -11.99 11.59 28.45
CA LEU A 20 -10.78 10.78 28.32
C LEU A 20 -10.77 9.99 27.00
N LEU A 21 -11.87 9.24 26.71
CA LEU A 21 -12.00 8.51 25.47
C LEU A 21 -11.98 9.42 24.25
N SER A 22 -12.56 10.61 24.34
CA SER A 22 -12.54 11.60 23.25
C SER A 22 -11.13 12.12 23.01
N VAL A 23 -10.34 12.39 24.04
CA VAL A 23 -8.92 12.78 23.92
C VAL A 23 -8.13 11.65 23.28
N VAL A 24 -8.32 10.41 23.75
CA VAL A 24 -7.71 9.21 23.13
C VAL A 24 -8.12 9.08 21.65
N GLY A 25 -9.39 9.38 21.34
CA GLY A 25 -9.89 9.37 19.95
C GLY A 25 -9.22 10.39 19.04
N VAL A 26 -8.98 11.60 19.55
CA VAL A 26 -8.22 12.63 18.81
C VAL A 26 -6.76 12.18 18.59
N ILE A 27 -6.15 11.56 19.61
CA ILE A 27 -4.80 11.01 19.48
C ILE A 27 -4.80 9.88 18.47
N GLY A 28 -5.77 8.96 18.55
CA GLY A 28 -5.94 7.87 17.61
C GLY A 28 -6.09 8.35 16.18
N TYR A 29 -6.99 9.31 15.94
CA TYR A 29 -7.18 9.91 14.61
C TYR A 29 -5.88 10.47 14.02
N LYS A 30 -5.04 11.12 14.84
CA LYS A 30 -3.75 11.68 14.40
C LYS A 30 -2.64 10.66 14.22
N LYS A 31 -2.72 9.52 14.92
CA LYS A 31 -1.66 8.50 14.93
C LYS A 31 -1.97 7.26 14.10
N MET A 32 -3.24 7.04 13.72
CA MET A 32 -3.56 5.93 12.81
C MET A 32 -2.96 6.19 11.43
N PRO A 33 -2.28 5.18 10.84
CA PRO A 33 -1.71 5.30 9.51
C PRO A 33 -2.80 5.43 8.45
N PHE A 34 -2.51 6.19 7.39
CA PHE A 34 -3.35 6.27 6.21
C PHE A 34 -2.72 5.48 5.07
N ASN A 35 -3.44 4.47 4.59
CA ASN A 35 -3.09 3.67 3.43
C ASN A 35 -4.24 3.74 2.40
N LEU A 36 -3.97 3.37 1.15
CA LEU A 36 -5.02 3.37 0.12
C LEU A 36 -6.00 2.22 0.34
N PHE A 37 -5.49 1.00 0.45
CA PHE A 37 -6.24 -0.23 0.66
C PHE A 37 -5.70 -1.02 1.86
N PRO A 38 -6.50 -1.92 2.44
CA PRO A 38 -5.97 -2.92 3.36
C PRO A 38 -4.99 -3.82 2.61
N ASP A 39 -4.08 -4.47 3.33
CA ASP A 39 -3.18 -5.47 2.72
C ASP A 39 -4.01 -6.70 2.31
N THR A 40 -4.33 -6.76 1.02
CA THR A 40 -5.17 -7.81 0.43
C THR A 40 -4.37 -8.84 -0.34
N ASP A 41 -3.05 -8.67 -0.44
CA ASP A 41 -2.19 -9.58 -1.16
C ASP A 41 -2.07 -10.91 -0.40
N ARG A 42 -2.01 -12.00 -1.15
CA ARG A 42 -1.65 -13.29 -0.56
C ARG A 42 -0.19 -13.25 -0.16
N PRO A 43 0.16 -13.91 0.97
CA PRO A 43 1.56 -14.06 1.33
C PRO A 43 2.32 -14.72 0.18
N GLN A 44 3.33 -14.05 -0.33
CA GLN A 44 4.17 -14.55 -1.41
C GLN A 44 5.64 -14.42 -1.03
N ILE A 45 6.40 -15.46 -1.27
CA ILE A 45 7.84 -15.50 -1.07
C ILE A 45 8.51 -15.78 -2.40
N SER A 46 9.45 -14.91 -2.79
CA SER A 46 10.29 -15.11 -3.98
C SER A 46 11.72 -15.44 -3.59
N VAL A 47 12.25 -16.48 -4.19
CA VAL A 47 13.65 -16.92 -4.06
C VAL A 47 14.38 -16.55 -5.34
N VAL A 48 15.38 -15.69 -5.24
CA VAL A 48 16.24 -15.30 -6.36
C VAL A 48 17.62 -15.92 -6.18
N THR A 49 18.06 -16.68 -7.17
CA THR A 49 19.38 -17.35 -7.17
C THR A 49 20.13 -16.97 -8.44
N VAL A 50 21.38 -16.59 -8.28
CA VAL A 50 22.24 -16.18 -9.40
C VAL A 50 23.36 -17.21 -9.58
N MET A 51 23.54 -17.70 -10.82
CA MET A 51 24.65 -18.55 -11.26
C MET A 51 25.37 -17.88 -12.44
N PRO A 52 26.43 -17.12 -12.18
CA PRO A 52 27.12 -16.37 -13.22
C PRO A 52 27.62 -17.26 -14.36
N GLY A 53 27.40 -16.82 -15.60
CA GLY A 53 27.83 -17.53 -16.81
C GLY A 53 26.97 -18.74 -17.22
N ALA A 54 25.87 -19.03 -16.53
CA ALA A 54 25.00 -20.15 -16.85
C ALA A 54 23.92 -19.75 -17.87
N ALA A 55 23.64 -20.65 -18.83
CA ALA A 55 22.49 -20.49 -19.72
C ALA A 55 21.18 -20.78 -19.01
N ALA A 56 20.07 -20.21 -19.51
CA ALA A 56 18.73 -20.40 -18.93
C ALA A 56 18.32 -21.87 -18.74
N SER A 57 18.74 -22.76 -19.66
CA SER A 57 18.50 -24.21 -19.57
C SER A 57 19.21 -24.87 -18.41
N ASP A 58 20.44 -24.41 -18.11
CA ASP A 58 21.24 -24.95 -17.01
C ASP A 58 20.69 -24.42 -15.68
N VAL A 59 20.35 -23.13 -15.63
CA VAL A 59 19.67 -22.52 -14.49
C VAL A 59 18.35 -23.24 -14.15
N GLU A 60 17.56 -23.60 -15.17
CA GLU A 60 16.31 -24.34 -14.99
C GLU A 60 16.57 -25.72 -14.40
N THR A 61 17.52 -26.46 -14.94
CA THR A 61 17.77 -27.85 -14.56
C THR A 61 18.47 -27.97 -13.20
N ASP A 62 19.49 -27.15 -12.97
CA ASP A 62 20.41 -27.30 -11.84
C ASP A 62 20.00 -26.48 -10.61
N ILE A 63 19.13 -25.48 -10.81
CA ILE A 63 18.70 -24.58 -9.71
C ILE A 63 17.19 -24.57 -9.56
N THR A 64 16.47 -24.07 -10.60
CA THR A 64 15.05 -23.76 -10.50
C THR A 64 14.23 -24.99 -10.12
N ARG A 65 14.40 -26.08 -10.83
CA ARG A 65 13.67 -27.34 -10.61
C ARG A 65 13.93 -27.95 -9.22
N ILE A 66 15.15 -27.78 -8.69
CA ILE A 66 15.53 -28.26 -7.36
C ILE A 66 14.82 -27.48 -6.28
N ILE A 67 14.83 -26.14 -6.40
CA ILE A 67 14.17 -25.23 -5.43
C ILE A 67 12.66 -25.38 -5.52
N GLU A 68 12.09 -25.38 -6.72
CA GLU A 68 10.66 -25.49 -6.99
C GLU A 68 10.06 -26.75 -6.37
N LYS A 69 10.74 -27.89 -6.56
CA LYS A 69 10.31 -29.17 -6.00
C LYS A 69 10.23 -29.14 -4.47
N GLU A 70 11.18 -28.53 -3.79
CA GLU A 70 11.19 -28.48 -2.33
C GLU A 70 10.20 -27.45 -1.80
N VAL A 71 10.13 -26.26 -2.42
CA VAL A 71 9.21 -25.19 -2.03
C VAL A 71 7.75 -25.61 -2.21
N SER A 72 7.43 -26.40 -3.24
CA SER A 72 6.07 -26.91 -3.46
C SER A 72 5.60 -27.92 -2.41
N THR A 73 6.48 -28.44 -1.56
CA THR A 73 6.11 -29.36 -0.45
C THR A 73 5.73 -28.62 0.84
N ILE A 74 5.86 -27.31 0.88
CA ILE A 74 5.58 -26.52 2.09
C ILE A 74 4.05 -26.44 2.29
N ASP A 75 3.62 -26.55 3.54
CA ASP A 75 2.21 -26.49 3.89
C ASP A 75 1.59 -25.13 3.53
N LEU A 76 0.33 -25.18 3.03
CA LEU A 76 -0.45 -24.03 2.58
C LEU A 76 0.13 -23.29 1.36
N VAL A 77 1.06 -23.91 0.62
CA VAL A 77 1.43 -23.43 -0.72
C VAL A 77 0.28 -23.67 -1.67
N ARG A 78 -0.19 -22.58 -2.29
CA ARG A 78 -1.26 -22.62 -3.28
C ARG A 78 -0.74 -22.80 -4.69
N LYS A 79 0.31 -22.03 -5.02
CA LYS A 79 0.88 -22.00 -6.35
C LYS A 79 2.37 -21.67 -6.27
N VAL A 80 3.16 -22.38 -7.06
CA VAL A 80 4.55 -22.04 -7.30
C VAL A 80 4.70 -21.65 -8.77
N THR A 81 5.34 -20.53 -9.02
CA THR A 81 5.71 -20.04 -10.34
C THR A 81 7.20 -19.80 -10.38
N SER A 82 7.83 -20.14 -11.47
CA SER A 82 9.26 -19.92 -11.63
C SER A 82 9.60 -19.30 -12.99
N THR A 83 10.70 -18.58 -13.02
CA THR A 83 11.30 -18.00 -14.23
C THR A 83 12.78 -18.31 -14.22
N SER A 84 13.25 -18.98 -15.27
CA SER A 84 14.67 -19.24 -15.50
C SER A 84 15.12 -18.40 -16.68
N LYS A 85 16.12 -17.58 -16.48
CA LYS A 85 16.82 -16.82 -17.54
C LYS A 85 18.31 -17.03 -17.42
N ASP A 86 19.08 -16.50 -18.37
CA ASP A 86 20.53 -16.59 -18.28
C ASP A 86 21.01 -16.03 -16.95
N GLU A 87 21.79 -16.83 -16.23
CA GLU A 87 22.37 -16.56 -14.91
C GLU A 87 21.39 -16.48 -13.73
N VAL A 88 20.06 -16.34 -13.92
CA VAL A 88 19.13 -16.05 -12.82
C VAL A 88 17.94 -17.00 -12.78
N SER A 89 17.71 -17.57 -11.61
CA SER A 89 16.49 -18.31 -11.25
C SER A 89 15.65 -17.49 -10.29
N VAL A 90 14.37 -17.39 -10.56
CA VAL A 90 13.36 -16.79 -9.67
C VAL A 90 12.27 -17.81 -9.42
N VAL A 91 12.10 -18.24 -8.17
CA VAL A 91 11.04 -19.16 -7.75
C VAL A 91 10.14 -18.43 -6.77
N SER A 92 8.87 -18.26 -7.12
CA SER A 92 7.88 -17.54 -6.31
C SER A 92 6.80 -18.50 -5.83
N ALA A 93 6.62 -18.60 -4.53
CA ALA A 93 5.57 -19.37 -3.88
C ALA A 93 4.49 -18.45 -3.31
N GLU A 94 3.26 -18.64 -3.76
CA GLU A 94 2.06 -18.00 -3.24
C GLU A 94 1.41 -18.94 -2.21
N PHE A 95 1.09 -18.40 -1.05
CA PHE A 95 0.50 -19.15 0.06
C PHE A 95 -0.99 -18.81 0.24
N GLU A 96 -1.71 -19.65 0.98
CA GLU A 96 -3.06 -19.32 1.40
C GLU A 96 -3.06 -18.17 2.43
N TYR A 97 -4.19 -17.45 2.54
CA TYR A 97 -4.31 -16.28 3.42
C TYR A 97 -4.07 -16.56 4.90
N ASP A 98 -4.28 -17.81 5.32
CA ASP A 98 -4.07 -18.25 6.71
C ASP A 98 -2.57 -18.41 7.07
N LYS A 99 -1.68 -18.36 6.07
CA LYS A 99 -0.23 -18.44 6.27
C LYS A 99 0.36 -17.08 6.58
N GLY A 100 0.93 -16.88 7.75
CA GLY A 100 1.66 -15.65 8.06
C GLY A 100 2.89 -15.50 7.17
N LEU A 101 3.16 -14.27 6.67
CA LEU A 101 4.27 -13.98 5.76
C LEU A 101 5.65 -14.35 6.37
N ASP A 102 5.84 -14.10 7.67
CA ASP A 102 7.08 -14.44 8.38
C ASP A 102 7.26 -15.96 8.53
N ALA A 103 6.18 -16.67 8.82
CA ALA A 103 6.19 -18.14 8.88
C ALA A 103 6.49 -18.73 7.49
N ALA A 104 5.89 -18.20 6.43
CA ALA A 104 6.17 -18.61 5.06
C ALA A 104 7.65 -18.41 4.69
N ALA A 105 8.22 -17.24 5.04
CA ALA A 105 9.63 -16.96 4.78
C ALA A 105 10.56 -17.92 5.55
N THR A 106 10.21 -18.26 6.79
CA THR A 106 10.97 -19.22 7.61
C THR A 106 10.92 -20.63 7.01
N ASP A 107 9.75 -21.06 6.55
CA ASP A 107 9.58 -22.39 5.94
C ASP A 107 10.34 -22.49 4.61
N VAL A 108 10.31 -21.43 3.79
CA VAL A 108 11.11 -21.35 2.55
C VAL A 108 12.61 -21.37 2.87
N ALA A 109 13.08 -20.65 3.89
CA ALA A 109 14.48 -20.68 4.32
C ALA A 109 14.91 -22.11 4.77
N ASN A 110 14.05 -22.79 5.52
CA ASN A 110 14.27 -24.17 5.92
C ASN A 110 14.32 -25.13 4.71
N ALA A 111 13.42 -24.94 3.73
CA ALA A 111 13.41 -25.72 2.50
C ALA A 111 14.70 -25.51 1.68
N LEU A 112 15.16 -24.26 1.54
CA LEU A 112 16.44 -23.95 0.87
C LEU A 112 17.63 -24.58 1.58
N SER A 113 17.65 -24.59 2.92
CA SER A 113 18.73 -25.21 3.70
C SER A 113 18.84 -26.72 3.44
N LYS A 114 17.72 -27.43 3.21
CA LYS A 114 17.72 -28.86 2.89
C LYS A 114 18.33 -29.15 1.51
N VAL A 115 18.14 -28.26 0.55
CA VAL A 115 18.63 -28.47 -0.83
C VAL A 115 19.99 -27.81 -1.09
N GLY A 116 20.52 -27.05 -0.16
CA GLY A 116 21.77 -26.30 -0.33
C GLY A 116 22.96 -27.14 -0.82
N ALA A 117 23.10 -28.37 -0.31
CA ALA A 117 24.15 -29.32 -0.74
C ALA A 117 23.93 -29.91 -2.16
N ARG A 118 22.74 -29.74 -2.73
CA ARG A 118 22.40 -30.26 -4.07
C ARG A 118 22.55 -29.16 -5.14
N LEU A 119 22.64 -27.92 -4.72
CA LEU A 119 22.83 -26.79 -5.63
C LEU A 119 24.30 -26.67 -6.07
N PRO A 120 24.58 -26.20 -7.28
CA PRO A 120 25.94 -26.01 -7.77
C PRO A 120 26.75 -25.07 -6.86
N PRO A 121 28.04 -25.36 -6.60
CA PRO A 121 28.89 -24.50 -5.76
C PRO A 121 29.17 -23.11 -6.37
N ALA A 122 28.92 -22.94 -7.67
CA ALA A 122 29.13 -21.68 -8.38
C ALA A 122 28.01 -20.65 -8.18
N ILE A 123 26.91 -21.00 -7.50
CA ILE A 123 25.82 -20.08 -7.26
C ILE A 123 26.19 -19.03 -6.19
N ARG A 124 25.61 -17.83 -6.32
CA ARG A 124 25.54 -16.91 -5.19
C ARG A 124 24.49 -17.42 -4.20
N PRO A 125 24.65 -17.18 -2.88
CA PRO A 125 23.65 -17.59 -1.89
C PRO A 125 22.24 -17.16 -2.31
N PRO A 126 21.24 -18.06 -2.31
CA PRO A 126 19.86 -17.71 -2.64
C PRO A 126 19.33 -16.61 -1.73
N GLN A 127 18.69 -15.60 -2.32
CA GLN A 127 18.08 -14.48 -1.61
C GLN A 127 16.58 -14.71 -1.50
N ILE A 128 16.03 -14.49 -0.31
CA ILE A 128 14.60 -14.65 -0.01
C ILE A 128 13.96 -13.28 0.10
N PHE A 129 12.92 -13.05 -0.67
CA PHE A 129 12.14 -11.81 -0.65
C PHE A 129 10.70 -12.09 -0.24
N LYS A 130 10.22 -11.33 0.73
CA LYS A 130 8.82 -11.31 1.12
C LYS A 130 8.11 -10.34 0.17
N ILE A 131 7.08 -10.80 -0.53
CA ILE A 131 6.30 -9.98 -1.45
C ILE A 131 4.96 -9.65 -0.80
N SER A 132 4.66 -8.37 -0.68
CA SER A 132 3.41 -7.81 -0.16
C SER A 132 3.20 -6.42 -0.76
N GLN A 133 2.11 -5.75 -0.43
CA GLN A 133 1.92 -4.34 -0.83
C GLN A 133 3.04 -3.42 -0.31
N ALA A 134 3.68 -3.77 0.82
CA ALA A 134 4.83 -3.02 1.33
C ALA A 134 6.07 -3.13 0.43
N THR A 135 6.15 -4.11 -0.46
CA THR A 135 7.23 -4.23 -1.46
C THR A 135 6.98 -3.44 -2.74
N GLN A 136 5.81 -2.82 -2.89
CA GLN A 136 5.58 -1.86 -3.96
C GLN A 136 6.23 -0.53 -3.60
N PRO A 137 6.89 0.16 -4.56
CA PRO A 137 7.48 1.46 -4.29
C PRO A 137 6.40 2.45 -3.85
N THR A 138 6.64 3.16 -2.76
CA THR A 138 5.81 4.29 -2.35
C THR A 138 6.17 5.54 -3.14
N MET A 139 7.46 5.64 -3.51
CA MET A 139 8.04 6.71 -4.31
C MET A 139 9.25 6.17 -5.08
N THR A 140 9.45 6.63 -6.30
CA THR A 140 10.65 6.38 -7.09
C THR A 140 11.32 7.69 -7.42
N LEU A 141 12.61 7.77 -7.13
CA LEU A 141 13.47 8.89 -7.50
C LEU A 141 14.30 8.52 -8.74
N ALA A 142 14.43 9.45 -9.64
CA ALA A 142 15.32 9.39 -10.78
C ALA A 142 16.54 10.29 -10.56
N LEU A 143 17.73 9.72 -10.59
CA LEU A 143 18.98 10.42 -10.42
C LEU A 143 19.66 10.51 -11.79
N SER A 144 19.80 11.70 -12.33
CA SER A 144 20.46 11.97 -13.61
C SER A 144 21.53 13.04 -13.45
N PRO A 145 22.47 13.17 -14.39
CA PRO A 145 23.41 14.28 -14.40
C PRO A 145 22.69 15.62 -14.40
N ALA A 146 23.10 16.56 -13.55
CA ALA A 146 22.57 17.92 -13.57
C ALA A 146 22.93 18.61 -14.89
N PRO A 147 22.08 19.51 -15.43
CA PRO A 147 22.38 20.26 -16.65
C PRO A 147 23.75 20.96 -16.56
N GLY A 148 24.62 20.68 -17.54
CA GLY A 148 25.99 21.20 -17.57
C GLY A 148 27.00 20.47 -16.68
N SER A 149 26.60 19.39 -16.02
CA SER A 149 27.52 18.53 -15.28
C SER A 149 28.14 17.47 -16.20
N SER A 150 29.42 17.15 -16.00
CA SER A 150 30.13 16.05 -16.64
C SER A 150 30.04 14.74 -15.82
N ALA A 151 29.13 14.65 -14.86
CA ALA A 151 28.97 13.46 -14.02
C ALA A 151 28.52 12.27 -14.86
N ASP A 152 29.22 11.14 -14.69
CA ASP A 152 28.88 9.86 -15.33
C ASP A 152 27.82 9.12 -14.49
N LEU A 153 26.91 8.41 -15.14
CA LEU A 153 25.89 7.56 -14.48
C LEU A 153 26.51 6.49 -13.59
N ARG A 154 27.70 5.97 -13.95
CA ARG A 154 28.47 5.06 -13.09
C ARG A 154 28.76 5.68 -11.71
N LYS A 155 29.23 6.95 -11.69
CA LYS A 155 29.50 7.66 -10.44
C LYS A 155 28.22 7.94 -9.65
N ILE A 156 27.14 8.27 -10.34
CA ILE A 156 25.82 8.46 -9.72
C ILE A 156 25.35 7.14 -9.11
N ARG A 157 25.53 6.01 -9.82
CA ARG A 157 25.18 4.67 -9.29
C ARG A 157 25.94 4.33 -8.03
N GLU A 158 27.27 4.55 -8.00
CA GLU A 158 28.10 4.32 -6.83
C GLU A 158 27.61 5.11 -5.62
N LEU A 159 27.24 6.38 -5.81
CA LEU A 159 26.68 7.23 -4.74
C LEU A 159 25.27 6.80 -4.34
N ALA A 160 24.47 6.34 -5.28
CA ALA A 160 23.13 5.85 -5.01
C ALA A 160 23.14 4.56 -4.20
N ASP A 161 24.02 3.61 -4.53
CA ASP A 161 24.13 2.31 -3.85
C ASP A 161 24.65 2.43 -2.40
N ASN A 162 25.41 3.48 -2.06
CA ASN A 162 26.03 3.64 -0.76
C ASN A 162 25.48 4.86 0.00
N PRO A 163 26.06 6.09 -0.08
CA PRO A 163 25.71 7.16 0.85
C PRO A 163 24.25 7.66 0.70
N ILE A 164 23.70 7.66 -0.51
CA ILE A 164 22.32 8.13 -0.74
C ILE A 164 21.33 7.09 -0.18
N LYS A 165 21.54 5.82 -0.50
CA LYS A 165 20.75 4.70 0.04
C LYS A 165 20.77 4.69 1.56
N GLU A 166 21.96 4.81 2.18
CA GLU A 166 22.09 4.87 3.63
C GLU A 166 21.37 6.06 4.26
N ALA A 167 21.41 7.23 3.60
CA ALA A 167 20.73 8.42 4.07
C ALA A 167 19.19 8.23 4.03
N LEU A 168 18.67 7.60 2.99
CA LEU A 168 17.24 7.29 2.87
C LEU A 168 16.79 6.24 3.88
N LEU A 169 17.59 5.19 4.14
CA LEU A 169 17.29 4.16 5.15
C LEU A 169 17.25 4.69 6.58
N ARG A 170 17.78 5.88 6.87
CA ARG A 170 17.68 6.53 8.20
C ARG A 170 16.35 7.25 8.41
N VAL A 171 15.55 7.42 7.34
CA VAL A 171 14.22 8.04 7.43
C VAL A 171 13.27 7.03 8.08
N PRO A 172 12.51 7.42 9.11
CA PRO A 172 11.48 6.56 9.69
C PRO A 172 10.50 6.06 8.61
N ASP A 173 9.93 4.88 8.84
CA ASP A 173 8.97 4.20 7.95
C ASP A 173 9.56 3.71 6.61
N ILE A 174 10.79 4.06 6.24
CA ILE A 174 11.50 3.46 5.10
C ILE A 174 12.22 2.19 5.59
N ALA A 175 11.80 1.04 5.06
CA ALA A 175 12.40 -0.25 5.43
C ALA A 175 13.42 -0.74 4.41
N ASN A 176 13.25 -0.41 3.14
CA ASN A 176 14.18 -0.80 2.10
C ASN A 176 14.30 0.28 1.02
N VAL A 177 15.45 0.30 0.37
CA VAL A 177 15.76 1.17 -0.75
C VAL A 177 16.43 0.33 -1.83
N GLU A 178 15.78 0.21 -2.98
CA GLU A 178 16.32 -0.51 -4.14
C GLU A 178 16.91 0.49 -5.13
N VAL A 179 18.13 0.23 -5.56
CA VAL A 179 18.83 1.02 -6.59
C VAL A 179 18.94 0.19 -7.85
N PHE A 180 18.61 0.77 -9.00
CA PHE A 180 18.57 0.07 -10.29
C PHE A 180 18.84 1.04 -11.46
N GLY A 181 18.96 0.51 -12.69
CA GLY A 181 19.21 1.31 -13.90
C GLY A 181 20.61 1.12 -14.45
N ALA A 182 21.11 -0.11 -14.45
CA ALA A 182 22.42 -0.49 -14.98
C ALA A 182 23.61 0.22 -14.30
N HIS A 183 24.69 0.40 -15.03
CA HIS A 183 25.89 1.16 -14.64
C HIS A 183 26.54 0.71 -13.32
N GLN A 184 26.37 -0.58 -12.92
CA GLN A 184 27.04 -1.13 -11.75
C GLN A 184 28.55 -1.10 -11.97
N PRO A 185 29.33 -0.45 -11.07
CA PRO A 185 30.79 -0.38 -11.24
C PRO A 185 31.40 -1.77 -11.04
N GLU A 186 32.30 -2.16 -11.95
CA GLU A 186 33.13 -3.36 -11.78
C GLU A 186 34.55 -3.10 -12.30
N VAL A 187 35.46 -3.99 -11.97
CA VAL A 187 36.79 -4.03 -12.57
C VAL A 187 36.82 -5.16 -13.59
N GLN A 188 37.00 -4.78 -14.86
CA GLN A 188 37.10 -5.71 -15.96
C GLN A 188 38.55 -6.18 -16.14
N VAL A 189 38.75 -7.48 -16.16
CA VAL A 189 40.04 -8.12 -16.43
C VAL A 189 39.93 -8.89 -17.76
N THR A 190 40.33 -8.24 -18.84
CA THR A 190 40.28 -8.84 -20.18
C THR A 190 41.59 -9.58 -20.46
N VAL A 191 41.50 -10.92 -20.44
CA VAL A 191 42.64 -11.80 -20.62
C VAL A 191 42.96 -11.96 -22.13
N ASP A 192 44.23 -11.79 -22.50
CA ASP A 192 44.68 -11.94 -23.88
C ASP A 192 45.24 -13.38 -24.09
N PRO A 193 44.61 -14.21 -24.94
CA PRO A 193 45.02 -15.59 -25.20
C PRO A 193 46.46 -15.72 -25.73
N ASP A 194 46.94 -14.79 -26.55
CA ASP A 194 48.29 -14.81 -27.13
C ASP A 194 49.33 -14.49 -26.06
N ARG A 195 49.04 -13.54 -25.16
CA ARG A 195 49.90 -13.25 -24.00
C ARG A 195 49.92 -14.44 -23.03
N LEU A 196 48.76 -15.10 -22.74
CA LEU A 196 48.72 -16.31 -21.93
C LEU A 196 49.63 -17.41 -22.46
N ASN A 197 49.53 -17.69 -23.76
CA ASN A 197 50.37 -18.69 -24.42
C ASN A 197 51.84 -18.33 -24.37
N ARG A 198 52.19 -17.06 -24.57
CA ARG A 198 53.56 -16.56 -24.54
C ARG A 198 54.23 -16.74 -23.18
N PHE A 199 53.48 -16.52 -22.11
CA PHE A 199 53.97 -16.68 -20.75
C PHE A 199 53.69 -18.08 -20.14
N ALA A 200 53.12 -18.99 -20.93
CA ALA A 200 52.72 -20.34 -20.53
C ALA A 200 51.85 -20.33 -19.25
N VAL A 201 50.88 -19.43 -19.19
CA VAL A 201 49.92 -19.24 -18.07
C VAL A 201 48.56 -19.71 -18.57
N SER A 202 47.82 -20.43 -17.76
CA SER A 202 46.43 -20.84 -18.04
C SER A 202 45.43 -19.85 -17.42
N LEU A 203 44.20 -19.81 -17.98
CA LEU A 203 43.11 -19.01 -17.41
C LEU A 203 42.81 -19.40 -15.95
N PRO A 204 42.78 -20.72 -15.55
CA PRO A 204 42.68 -21.11 -14.16
C PRO A 204 43.77 -20.56 -13.23
N ASP A 205 45.01 -20.40 -13.74
CA ASP A 205 46.09 -19.79 -12.95
C ASP A 205 45.79 -18.32 -12.65
N VAL A 206 45.24 -17.57 -13.60
CA VAL A 206 44.80 -16.18 -13.43
C VAL A 206 43.68 -16.09 -12.39
N MET A 207 42.65 -16.92 -12.53
CA MET A 207 41.51 -16.97 -11.62
C MET A 207 41.95 -17.34 -10.20
N GLY A 208 42.81 -18.36 -10.07
CA GLY A 208 43.37 -18.79 -8.78
C GLY A 208 44.21 -17.71 -8.11
N ALA A 209 45.04 -17.00 -8.87
CA ALA A 209 45.85 -15.91 -8.36
C ALA A 209 45.00 -14.71 -7.87
N LEU A 210 43.98 -14.32 -8.64
CA LEU A 210 43.06 -13.27 -8.22
C LEU A 210 42.30 -13.63 -6.93
N SER A 211 41.77 -14.85 -6.86
CA SER A 211 41.05 -15.33 -5.67
C SER A 211 41.95 -15.44 -4.43
N ALA A 212 43.18 -15.89 -4.59
CA ALA A 212 44.10 -16.11 -3.48
C ALA A 212 44.73 -14.82 -2.95
N GLN A 213 45.03 -13.85 -3.81
CA GLN A 213 45.75 -12.62 -3.45
C GLN A 213 44.85 -11.43 -3.13
N ASN A 214 43.59 -11.43 -3.62
CA ASN A 214 42.65 -10.34 -3.37
C ASN A 214 41.81 -10.59 -2.10
N GLN A 215 42.49 -10.85 -0.97
CA GLN A 215 41.82 -11.07 0.31
C GLN A 215 42.68 -10.64 1.49
N ASN A 216 42.01 -10.18 2.55
CA ASN A 216 42.68 -9.88 3.83
C ASN A 216 42.69 -11.16 4.68
N ILE A 217 43.89 -11.59 5.10
CA ILE A 217 44.06 -12.81 5.90
C ILE A 217 44.42 -12.42 7.33
N PRO A 218 43.57 -12.77 8.33
CA PRO A 218 43.92 -12.58 9.73
C PRO A 218 45.04 -13.57 10.10
N GLN A 219 46.15 -13.04 10.62
CA GLN A 219 47.36 -13.82 11.02
C GLN A 219 47.37 -14.17 12.51
N GLY A 220 46.39 -13.67 13.28
CA GLY A 220 46.27 -13.93 14.70
C GLY A 220 46.85 -12.84 15.60
N LEU A 221 47.01 -13.18 16.88
CA LEU A 221 47.31 -12.25 17.94
C LEU A 221 48.65 -12.59 18.54
N VAL A 222 49.53 -11.58 18.69
CA VAL A 222 50.79 -11.69 19.41
C VAL A 222 50.69 -10.92 20.72
N LEU A 223 50.86 -11.65 21.82
CA LEU A 223 50.93 -11.10 23.17
C LEU A 223 52.39 -10.74 23.50
N ARG A 224 52.66 -9.48 23.82
CA ARG A 224 53.92 -9.01 24.37
C ARG A 224 53.71 -8.44 25.79
N ARG A 225 54.80 -8.20 26.53
CA ARG A 225 54.71 -7.63 27.88
C ARG A 225 54.11 -6.22 27.91
N ASP A 226 54.20 -5.49 26.82
CA ASP A 226 53.77 -4.12 26.60
C ASP A 226 52.41 -3.97 25.91
N GLY A 227 51.84 -5.10 25.41
CA GLY A 227 50.55 -5.02 24.75
C GLY A 227 50.19 -6.24 23.93
N GLN A 228 49.03 -6.10 23.27
CA GLN A 228 48.39 -7.10 22.44
C GLN A 228 48.34 -6.57 20.99
N TYR A 229 48.97 -7.29 20.09
CA TYR A 229 49.11 -6.87 18.67
C TYR A 229 48.37 -7.84 17.77
N LEU A 230 47.38 -7.34 17.04
CA LEU A 230 46.66 -8.08 16.02
C LEU A 230 47.40 -7.97 14.68
N PHE A 231 47.80 -9.10 14.12
CA PHE A 231 48.42 -9.18 12.80
C PHE A 231 47.42 -9.55 11.74
N LYS A 232 47.41 -8.81 10.62
CA LYS A 232 46.66 -9.16 9.42
C LYS A 232 47.53 -8.92 8.18
N THR A 233 47.40 -9.77 7.19
CA THR A 233 47.92 -9.49 5.84
C THR A 233 46.85 -8.74 5.07
N GLU A 234 47.15 -7.52 4.65
CA GLU A 234 46.26 -6.76 3.74
C GLU A 234 46.63 -7.12 2.30
N GLY A 235 45.82 -8.01 1.70
CA GLY A 235 45.95 -8.42 0.29
C GLY A 235 44.81 -7.92 -0.56
N ALA A 236 43.69 -7.45 0.07
CA ALA A 236 42.55 -6.92 -0.68
C ALA A 236 42.94 -5.64 -1.45
N VAL A 237 42.75 -5.67 -2.72
CA VAL A 237 43.08 -4.60 -3.65
C VAL A 237 42.09 -3.45 -3.51
N LYS A 238 42.58 -2.21 -3.53
CA LYS A 238 41.78 -1.00 -3.30
C LYS A 238 41.42 -0.25 -4.60
N ASN A 239 42.18 -0.50 -5.65
CA ASN A 239 41.98 0.15 -6.95
C ASN A 239 42.43 -0.77 -8.10
N PRO A 240 41.98 -0.52 -9.37
CA PRO A 240 42.34 -1.35 -10.52
C PRO A 240 43.85 -1.42 -10.81
N ASP A 241 44.59 -0.38 -10.47
CA ASP A 241 46.05 -0.36 -10.74
C ASP A 241 46.81 -1.31 -9.81
N GLU A 242 46.36 -1.52 -8.59
CA GLU A 242 46.93 -2.53 -7.69
C GLU A 242 46.70 -3.96 -8.23
N LEU A 243 45.54 -4.22 -8.88
CA LEU A 243 45.28 -5.52 -9.53
C LEU A 243 46.28 -5.84 -10.60
N LYS A 244 46.77 -4.85 -11.37
CA LYS A 244 47.80 -5.03 -12.41
C LYS A 244 49.07 -5.65 -11.82
N GLY A 245 49.34 -5.44 -10.53
CA GLY A 245 50.51 -5.95 -9.82
C GLY A 245 50.32 -7.39 -9.27
N VAL A 246 49.16 -7.97 -9.35
CA VAL A 246 48.93 -9.34 -8.84
C VAL A 246 49.83 -10.35 -9.56
N VAL A 247 50.49 -11.20 -8.80
CA VAL A 247 51.40 -12.24 -9.34
C VAL A 247 50.57 -13.44 -9.76
N VAL A 248 50.54 -13.70 -11.08
CA VAL A 248 49.79 -14.81 -11.67
C VAL A 248 50.61 -16.11 -11.68
N ALA A 249 51.90 -16.01 -11.99
CA ALA A 249 52.81 -17.16 -11.98
C ALA A 249 54.22 -16.76 -11.60
N ARG A 250 54.94 -17.69 -11.00
CA ARG A 250 56.41 -17.57 -10.75
C ARG A 250 57.11 -18.60 -11.62
N ARG A 251 58.08 -18.17 -12.43
CA ARG A 251 58.89 -18.97 -13.31
C ARG A 251 60.37 -18.76 -12.98
N ASP A 252 61.21 -19.63 -13.43
CA ASP A 252 62.66 -19.49 -13.28
C ASP A 252 63.21 -18.24 -13.98
N THR A 253 62.50 -17.78 -15.00
CA THR A 253 62.80 -16.57 -15.78
C THR A 253 62.25 -15.28 -15.18
N GLY A 254 61.46 -15.34 -14.12
CA GLY A 254 60.88 -14.15 -13.48
C GLY A 254 59.42 -14.34 -13.03
N THR A 255 58.87 -13.28 -12.52
CA THR A 255 57.49 -13.22 -12.04
C THR A 255 56.56 -12.66 -13.11
N VAL A 256 55.49 -13.37 -13.45
CA VAL A 256 54.48 -12.92 -14.37
C VAL A 256 53.35 -12.23 -13.58
N HIS A 257 53.08 -10.99 -13.92
CA HIS A 257 52.02 -10.20 -13.29
C HIS A 257 50.76 -10.19 -14.16
N LEU A 258 49.64 -9.84 -13.58
CA LEU A 258 48.35 -9.78 -14.27
C LEU A 258 48.42 -8.84 -15.51
N ARG A 259 49.06 -7.69 -15.41
CA ARG A 259 49.29 -6.74 -16.51
C ARG A 259 50.01 -7.33 -17.71
N ASP A 260 50.79 -8.40 -17.51
CA ASP A 260 51.56 -9.02 -18.58
C ASP A 260 50.67 -9.93 -19.45
N VAL A 261 49.54 -10.41 -18.94
CA VAL A 261 48.63 -11.37 -19.54
C VAL A 261 47.20 -10.86 -19.76
N ALA A 262 46.84 -9.74 -19.11
CA ALA A 262 45.50 -9.16 -19.17
C ALA A 262 45.53 -7.63 -19.14
N ASP A 263 44.51 -7.02 -19.71
CA ASP A 263 44.21 -5.61 -19.55
C ASP A 263 43.22 -5.43 -18.42
N VAL A 264 43.50 -4.50 -17.49
CA VAL A 264 42.71 -4.25 -16.30
C VAL A 264 42.20 -2.83 -16.32
N GLU A 265 40.89 -2.67 -16.33
CA GLU A 265 40.23 -1.37 -16.44
C GLU A 265 39.03 -1.28 -15.49
N ALA A 266 38.76 -0.05 -15.00
CA ALA A 266 37.50 0.22 -14.30
C ALA A 266 36.38 0.36 -15.33
N GLY A 267 35.46 -0.55 -15.33
CA GLY A 267 34.32 -0.61 -16.24
C GLY A 267 32.96 -0.59 -15.52
N VAL A 268 31.96 -0.98 -16.23
CA VAL A 268 30.60 -1.23 -15.75
C VAL A 268 30.23 -2.65 -16.12
N GLN A 269 29.44 -3.28 -15.25
CA GLN A 269 28.87 -4.60 -15.54
C GLN A 269 28.05 -4.54 -16.84
N GLU A 270 28.02 -5.61 -17.59
CA GLU A 270 27.17 -5.69 -18.79
C GLU A 270 25.72 -5.36 -18.42
N PRO A 271 25.12 -4.35 -19.06
CA PRO A 271 23.83 -3.84 -18.65
C PRO A 271 22.71 -4.85 -18.95
N GLN A 272 22.02 -5.34 -17.92
CA GLN A 272 20.86 -6.22 -18.02
C GLN A 272 19.53 -5.46 -17.87
N SER A 273 19.60 -4.20 -17.48
CA SER A 273 18.45 -3.32 -17.27
C SER A 273 18.77 -1.91 -17.77
N ALA A 274 17.72 -1.12 -18.01
CA ALA A 274 17.80 0.31 -18.21
C ALA A 274 16.65 0.99 -17.47
N TYR A 275 16.86 2.24 -17.07
CA TYR A 275 15.86 3.02 -16.39
C TYR A 275 15.77 4.44 -16.93
N HIS A 276 14.55 4.89 -17.22
CA HIS A 276 14.24 6.28 -17.54
C HIS A 276 13.31 6.89 -16.51
N GLY A 277 13.72 8.01 -15.95
CA GLY A 277 12.89 8.86 -15.12
C GLY A 277 12.48 10.13 -15.84
N ASN A 278 11.17 10.32 -16.01
CA ASN A 278 10.62 11.43 -16.76
C ASN A 278 11.23 11.56 -18.19
N GLY A 279 11.54 10.38 -18.79
CA GLY A 279 12.10 10.23 -20.14
C GLY A 279 13.55 10.67 -20.30
N LEU A 280 14.32 10.64 -19.23
CA LEU A 280 15.77 10.78 -19.23
C LEU A 280 16.37 9.52 -18.66
N GLU A 281 17.45 9.03 -19.28
CA GLU A 281 18.23 7.93 -18.72
C GLU A 281 18.75 8.33 -17.33
N ALA A 282 18.54 7.47 -16.35
CA ALA A 282 18.78 7.79 -14.95
C ALA A 282 19.10 6.53 -14.12
N ILE A 283 19.60 6.74 -12.93
CA ILE A 283 19.63 5.71 -11.89
C ILE A 283 18.34 5.84 -11.08
N GLY A 284 17.59 4.76 -11.00
CA GLY A 284 16.35 4.69 -10.23
C GLY A 284 16.59 4.32 -8.77
N ILE A 285 15.85 4.94 -7.88
CA ILE A 285 15.80 4.59 -6.46
C ILE A 285 14.35 4.37 -6.06
N ASN A 286 13.98 3.13 -5.78
CA ASN A 286 12.69 2.81 -5.17
C ASN A 286 12.79 2.93 -3.66
N ILE A 287 11.83 3.64 -3.09
CA ILE A 287 11.64 3.78 -1.66
C ILE A 287 10.48 2.88 -1.26
N LEU A 288 10.75 1.91 -0.38
CA LEU A 288 9.80 0.93 0.10
C LEU A 288 9.53 1.16 1.58
N ARG A 289 8.26 1.19 1.94
CA ARG A 289 7.85 1.31 3.35
C ARG A 289 8.07 0.01 4.13
N GLY A 290 8.12 0.11 5.45
CA GLY A 290 8.01 -1.04 6.34
C GLY A 290 6.62 -1.69 6.28
N GLN A 291 6.51 -2.96 6.67
CA GLN A 291 5.24 -3.67 6.69
C GLN A 291 4.18 -2.93 7.55
N ASN A 292 4.60 -2.35 8.66
CA ASN A 292 3.77 -1.52 9.54
C ASN A 292 4.07 -0.02 9.39
N GLY A 293 4.80 0.39 8.35
CA GLY A 293 5.19 1.77 8.10
C GLY A 293 4.08 2.57 7.41
N HIS A 294 4.09 3.87 7.62
CA HIS A 294 3.12 4.79 7.04
C HIS A 294 3.60 5.27 5.67
N THR A 295 2.80 5.05 4.65
CA THR A 295 3.16 5.42 3.26
C THR A 295 3.44 6.91 3.13
N LEU A 296 2.57 7.77 3.65
CA LEU A 296 2.74 9.22 3.57
C LEU A 296 3.94 9.72 4.38
N ASP A 297 4.20 9.14 5.56
CA ASP A 297 5.33 9.54 6.41
C ASP A 297 6.66 9.16 5.76
N ALA A 298 6.75 7.98 5.13
CA ALA A 298 7.91 7.57 4.34
C ALA A 298 8.18 8.53 3.17
N ILE A 299 7.13 8.92 2.43
CA ILE A 299 7.25 9.87 1.31
C ILE A 299 7.66 11.25 1.81
N HIS A 300 6.99 11.80 2.83
CA HIS A 300 7.32 13.11 3.40
C HIS A 300 8.73 13.14 3.97
N GLY A 301 9.16 12.07 4.65
CA GLY A 301 10.52 11.97 5.16
C GLY A 301 11.57 11.97 4.05
N ALA A 302 11.30 11.26 2.95
CA ALA A 302 12.16 11.28 1.77
C ALA A 302 12.19 12.69 1.12
N GLU A 303 11.02 13.32 0.94
CA GLU A 303 10.91 14.67 0.39
C GLU A 303 11.68 15.71 1.22
N GLN A 304 11.65 15.61 2.56
CA GLN A 304 12.39 16.50 3.45
C GLN A 304 13.91 16.30 3.38
N LEU A 305 14.35 15.10 2.98
CA LEU A 305 15.77 14.80 2.79
C LEU A 305 16.30 15.30 1.43
N LEU A 306 15.46 15.38 0.39
CA LEU A 306 15.87 15.78 -0.96
C LEU A 306 16.62 17.12 -1.03
N PRO A 307 16.21 18.23 -0.35
CA PRO A 307 16.96 19.47 -0.37
C PRO A 307 18.39 19.34 0.18
N LYS A 308 18.59 18.49 1.20
CA LYS A 308 19.91 18.21 1.78
C LYS A 308 20.76 17.41 0.79
N LEU A 309 20.19 16.41 0.13
CA LEU A 309 20.90 15.62 -0.90
C LEU A 309 21.27 16.48 -2.11
N ARG A 310 20.37 17.36 -2.57
CA ARG A 310 20.66 18.31 -3.65
C ARG A 310 21.80 19.28 -3.30
N ALA A 311 21.86 19.74 -2.06
CA ALA A 311 22.93 20.60 -1.59
C ALA A 311 24.28 19.86 -1.48
N LEU A 312 24.25 18.56 -1.08
CA LEU A 312 25.45 17.74 -0.94
C LEU A 312 26.00 17.25 -2.30
N TYR A 313 25.11 16.99 -3.26
CA TYR A 313 25.44 16.47 -4.58
C TYR A 313 24.89 17.38 -5.70
N PRO A 314 25.41 18.61 -5.86
CA PRO A 314 24.86 19.60 -6.81
C PRO A 314 25.00 19.19 -8.29
N PHE A 315 25.84 18.20 -8.58
CA PHE A 315 26.05 17.64 -9.92
C PHE A 315 25.03 16.53 -10.26
N ILE A 316 24.18 16.13 -9.31
CA ILE A 316 23.09 15.16 -9.50
C ILE A 316 21.76 15.90 -9.48
N ARG A 317 20.93 15.65 -10.48
CA ARG A 317 19.54 16.05 -10.51
C ARG A 317 18.70 14.95 -9.88
N PHE A 318 17.92 15.29 -8.82
CA PHE A 318 16.99 14.40 -8.13
C PHE A 318 15.58 14.76 -8.54
N ASP A 319 14.94 13.92 -9.34
CA ASP A 319 13.56 14.09 -9.77
C ASP A 319 12.69 12.98 -9.19
N VAL A 320 11.45 13.30 -8.86
CA VAL A 320 10.42 12.29 -8.60
C VAL A 320 9.93 11.78 -9.95
N SER A 321 9.89 10.47 -10.12
CA SER A 321 9.39 9.81 -11.34
C SER A 321 8.14 8.97 -11.09
N TYR A 322 7.85 8.66 -9.82
CA TYR A 322 6.64 7.99 -9.37
C TYR A 322 6.38 8.33 -7.91
N THR A 323 5.10 8.53 -7.54
CA THR A 323 4.68 8.65 -6.16
C THR A 323 3.22 8.24 -5.98
N GLN A 324 2.91 7.64 -4.83
CA GLN A 324 1.54 7.33 -4.41
C GLN A 324 0.89 8.49 -3.64
N LYS A 325 1.65 9.56 -3.33
CA LYS A 325 1.22 10.65 -2.45
C LYS A 325 -0.08 11.28 -2.91
N GLU A 326 -0.13 11.72 -4.18
CA GLU A 326 -1.28 12.45 -4.71
C GLU A 326 -2.54 11.59 -4.68
N LEU A 327 -2.41 10.29 -4.99
CA LEU A 327 -3.53 9.36 -4.95
C LEU A 327 -4.06 9.15 -3.53
N ILE A 328 -3.15 8.98 -2.55
CA ILE A 328 -3.54 8.77 -1.14
C ILE A 328 -4.14 10.06 -0.58
N ASP A 329 -3.50 11.22 -0.78
CA ASP A 329 -3.98 12.51 -0.30
C ASP A 329 -5.37 12.84 -0.86
N LEU A 330 -5.58 12.62 -2.17
CA LEU A 330 -6.87 12.82 -2.82
C LEU A 330 -7.94 11.87 -2.26
N SER A 331 -7.60 10.59 -2.11
CA SER A 331 -8.52 9.57 -1.59
C SER A 331 -8.93 9.86 -0.15
N VAL A 332 -7.98 10.20 0.71
CA VAL A 332 -8.23 10.56 2.11
C VAL A 332 -9.08 11.84 2.18
N THR A 333 -8.74 12.86 1.42
CA THR A 333 -9.50 14.12 1.38
C THR A 333 -10.94 13.89 0.94
N ASN A 334 -11.15 13.14 -0.14
CA ASN A 334 -12.50 12.80 -0.64
C ASN A 334 -13.32 12.02 0.39
N MET A 335 -12.70 11.08 1.12
CA MET A 335 -13.37 10.31 2.16
C MET A 335 -13.75 11.18 3.37
N LEU A 336 -12.86 12.09 3.79
CA LEU A 336 -13.16 13.02 4.90
C LEU A 336 -14.22 14.04 4.49
N ASP A 337 -14.21 14.52 3.25
CA ASP A 337 -15.25 15.37 2.70
C ASP A 337 -16.60 14.64 2.63
N ALA A 338 -16.61 13.39 2.18
CA ALA A 338 -17.82 12.55 2.18
C ALA A 338 -18.36 12.31 3.60
N LEU A 339 -17.47 12.09 4.58
CA LEU A 339 -17.86 11.97 5.99
C LEU A 339 -18.47 13.28 6.51
N ARG A 340 -17.84 14.43 6.25
CA ARG A 340 -18.36 15.75 6.60
C ARG A 340 -19.73 15.99 5.97
N ASP A 341 -19.87 15.73 4.68
CA ASP A 341 -21.11 15.96 3.95
C ASP A 341 -22.23 15.02 4.44
N ALA A 342 -21.90 13.74 4.73
CA ALA A 342 -22.84 12.81 5.34
C ALA A 342 -23.33 13.31 6.71
N ILE A 343 -22.45 13.82 7.57
CA ILE A 343 -22.81 14.40 8.85
C ILE A 343 -23.72 15.63 8.66
N LEU A 344 -23.35 16.56 7.77
CA LEU A 344 -24.12 17.77 7.51
C LEU A 344 -25.52 17.45 6.97
N ILE A 345 -25.62 16.58 5.96
CA ILE A 345 -26.91 16.16 5.40
C ILE A 345 -27.76 15.51 6.47
N THR A 346 -27.18 14.64 7.28
CA THR A 346 -27.90 13.95 8.36
C THR A 346 -28.44 14.91 9.40
N VAL A 347 -27.64 15.90 9.83
CA VAL A 347 -28.09 16.94 10.76
C VAL A 347 -29.24 17.77 10.18
N VAL A 348 -29.18 18.10 8.88
CA VAL A 348 -30.27 18.82 8.18
C VAL A 348 -31.54 17.96 8.12
N VAL A 349 -31.41 16.67 7.78
CA VAL A 349 -32.56 15.75 7.72
C VAL A 349 -33.22 15.63 9.11
N ILE A 350 -32.42 15.44 10.16
CA ILE A 350 -32.93 15.37 11.55
C ILE A 350 -33.68 16.65 11.91
N PHE A 351 -33.12 17.82 11.54
CA PHE A 351 -33.79 19.11 11.81
C PHE A 351 -35.15 19.21 11.11
N LEU A 352 -35.23 18.75 9.85
CA LEU A 352 -36.47 18.73 9.09
C LEU A 352 -37.54 17.81 9.71
N PHE A 353 -37.13 16.66 10.26
CA PHE A 353 -38.07 15.69 10.85
C PHE A 353 -38.46 16.01 12.28
N LEU A 354 -37.51 16.45 13.13
CA LEU A 354 -37.78 16.79 14.53
C LEU A 354 -38.40 18.15 14.74
N GLY A 355 -38.18 19.11 13.82
CA GLY A 355 -38.72 20.47 13.88
C GLY A 355 -38.28 21.30 15.10
N ASN A 356 -37.36 20.77 15.92
CA ASN A 356 -36.90 21.37 17.16
C ASN A 356 -35.38 21.48 17.19
N LEU A 357 -34.87 22.72 17.22
CA LEU A 357 -33.43 23.00 17.17
C LEU A 357 -32.65 22.36 18.34
N ARG A 358 -33.24 22.27 19.52
CA ARG A 358 -32.57 21.72 20.71
C ARG A 358 -32.39 20.22 20.62
N THR A 359 -33.44 19.55 20.19
CA THR A 359 -33.43 18.12 20.00
C THR A 359 -32.44 17.75 18.88
N MET A 360 -32.42 18.54 17.80
CA MET A 360 -31.41 18.44 16.75
C MET A 360 -29.98 18.65 17.30
N MET A 361 -29.76 19.66 18.16
CA MET A 361 -28.43 19.89 18.75
C MET A 361 -27.97 18.73 19.64
N LEU A 362 -28.87 18.07 20.36
CA LEU A 362 -28.54 16.85 21.12
C LEU A 362 -28.05 15.73 20.20
N CYS A 363 -28.76 15.48 19.11
CA CYS A 363 -28.34 14.53 18.07
C CYS A 363 -27.01 14.95 17.43
N ALA A 364 -26.87 16.22 17.04
CA ALA A 364 -25.67 16.74 16.39
C ALA A 364 -24.41 16.62 17.27
N VAL A 365 -24.55 16.79 18.60
CA VAL A 365 -23.45 16.64 19.55
C VAL A 365 -23.08 15.17 19.76
N SER A 366 -24.02 14.25 19.65
CA SER A 366 -23.74 12.81 19.83
C SER A 366 -22.80 12.25 18.74
N ILE A 367 -22.88 12.79 17.49
CA ILE A 367 -22.08 12.32 16.36
C ILE A 367 -20.57 12.42 16.63
N PRO A 368 -20.00 13.61 16.94
CA PRO A 368 -18.56 13.71 17.17
C PRO A 368 -18.08 12.86 18.35
N PHE A 369 -18.85 12.72 19.42
CA PHE A 369 -18.49 11.84 20.52
C PHE A 369 -18.46 10.37 20.10
N THR A 370 -19.43 9.94 19.31
CA THR A 370 -19.46 8.56 18.77
C THR A 370 -18.23 8.29 17.90
N TYR A 371 -17.87 9.21 17.01
CA TYR A 371 -16.68 9.05 16.17
C TYR A 371 -15.38 9.07 16.97
N LEU A 372 -15.24 9.98 17.93
CA LEU A 372 -14.05 10.02 18.76
C LEU A 372 -13.87 8.73 19.58
N ILE A 373 -14.95 8.17 20.11
CA ILE A 373 -14.91 6.88 20.81
C ILE A 373 -14.59 5.75 19.82
N THR A 374 -15.18 5.77 18.64
CA THR A 374 -14.90 4.80 17.57
C THR A 374 -13.42 4.82 17.19
N PHE A 375 -12.86 6.00 16.95
CA PHE A 375 -11.43 6.15 16.61
C PHE A 375 -10.52 5.76 17.77
N ALA A 376 -10.91 6.04 19.02
CA ALA A 376 -10.16 5.57 20.19
C ALA A 376 -10.07 4.04 20.22
N VAL A 377 -11.20 3.37 20.02
CA VAL A 377 -11.26 1.90 20.02
C VAL A 377 -10.51 1.33 18.82
N MET A 378 -10.70 1.89 17.63
CA MET A 378 -9.97 1.45 16.42
C MET A 378 -8.46 1.56 16.63
N TRP A 379 -7.96 2.68 17.14
CA TRP A 379 -6.54 2.89 17.41
C TRP A 379 -5.99 1.90 18.46
N LEU A 380 -6.71 1.64 19.54
CA LEU A 380 -6.30 0.69 20.57
C LEU A 380 -6.21 -0.75 20.06
N PHE A 381 -7.01 -1.10 19.05
CA PHE A 381 -6.97 -2.42 18.39
C PHE A 381 -6.03 -2.47 17.17
N GLY A 382 -5.26 -1.39 16.90
CA GLY A 382 -4.28 -1.37 15.82
C GLY A 382 -4.88 -1.28 14.42
N PHE A 383 -6.06 -0.66 14.28
CA PHE A 383 -6.65 -0.41 12.97
C PHE A 383 -5.92 0.71 12.24
N GLU A 384 -5.99 0.64 10.91
CA GLU A 384 -5.49 1.65 9.99
C GLU A 384 -6.65 2.36 9.28
N PHE A 385 -6.44 3.61 8.88
CA PHE A 385 -7.34 4.28 7.96
C PHE A 385 -7.00 3.91 6.52
N HIS A 386 -7.96 3.38 5.83
CA HIS A 386 -7.93 3.14 4.39
C HIS A 386 -9.35 3.26 3.84
N MET A 387 -9.51 3.24 2.52
CA MET A 387 -10.82 3.45 1.88
C MET A 387 -11.91 2.56 2.46
N VAL A 388 -11.60 1.31 2.77
CA VAL A 388 -12.58 0.33 3.27
C VAL A 388 -13.01 0.63 4.71
N THR A 389 -12.06 0.94 5.64
CA THR A 389 -12.41 1.30 7.03
C THR A 389 -13.16 2.63 7.10
N LEU A 390 -12.74 3.62 6.31
CA LEU A 390 -13.43 4.91 6.25
C LEU A 390 -14.84 4.77 5.64
N THR A 391 -15.01 3.92 4.63
CA THR A 391 -16.35 3.58 4.10
C THR A 391 -17.23 2.97 5.19
N GLY A 392 -16.72 2.06 6.02
CA GLY A 392 -17.43 1.52 7.17
C GLY A 392 -17.87 2.60 8.15
N VAL A 393 -16.98 3.55 8.45
CA VAL A 393 -17.26 4.69 9.32
C VAL A 393 -18.31 5.63 8.70
N ILE A 394 -18.23 5.90 7.39
CA ILE A 394 -19.22 6.74 6.66
C ILE A 394 -20.58 6.06 6.63
N LEU A 395 -20.65 4.76 6.31
CA LEU A 395 -21.90 3.98 6.34
C LEU A 395 -22.55 3.99 7.73
N ALA A 396 -21.73 4.00 8.77
CA ALA A 396 -22.23 4.07 10.13
C ALA A 396 -23.04 5.35 10.41
N VAL A 397 -22.78 6.50 9.74
CA VAL A 397 -23.43 7.80 10.03
C VAL A 397 -24.95 7.68 10.12
N GLY A 398 -25.56 7.02 9.13
CA GLY A 398 -27.02 6.82 9.11
C GLY A 398 -27.54 5.97 10.27
N MET A 399 -26.84 4.87 10.57
CA MET A 399 -27.23 3.92 11.62
C MET A 399 -26.90 4.41 13.03
N LEU A 400 -25.87 5.26 13.19
CA LEU A 400 -25.45 5.80 14.49
C LEU A 400 -26.51 6.71 15.13
N LEU A 401 -27.31 7.36 14.33
CA LEU A 401 -28.30 8.32 14.79
C LEU A 401 -29.63 7.69 15.18
N ASP A 402 -29.92 6.51 14.70
CA ASP A 402 -31.17 5.82 15.02
C ASP A 402 -31.31 5.61 16.53
N ASP A 403 -30.27 5.12 17.20
CA ASP A 403 -30.25 4.94 18.65
C ASP A 403 -30.46 6.29 19.38
N ALA A 404 -29.77 7.33 18.92
CA ALA A 404 -29.86 8.67 19.50
C ALA A 404 -31.27 9.26 19.33
N ILE A 405 -31.86 9.15 18.14
CA ILE A 405 -33.20 9.67 17.82
C ILE A 405 -34.26 9.00 18.72
N VAL A 406 -34.22 7.68 18.82
CA VAL A 406 -35.20 6.92 19.63
C VAL A 406 -35.12 7.31 21.11
N VAL A 407 -33.91 7.45 21.67
CA VAL A 407 -33.73 7.90 23.05
C VAL A 407 -34.28 9.31 23.25
N ILE A 408 -33.93 10.24 22.35
CA ILE A 408 -34.35 11.63 22.46
C ILE A 408 -35.86 11.78 22.30
N GLU A 409 -36.47 11.09 21.33
CA GLU A 409 -37.90 11.13 21.10
C GLU A 409 -38.66 10.60 22.31
N ASN A 410 -38.18 9.52 22.91
CA ASN A 410 -38.82 8.97 24.13
C ASN A 410 -38.63 9.88 25.33
N ILE A 411 -37.46 10.52 25.50
CA ILE A 411 -37.23 11.55 26.52
C ILE A 411 -38.21 12.71 26.31
N GLU A 412 -38.39 13.19 25.07
CA GLU A 412 -39.30 14.29 24.75
C GLU A 412 -40.76 13.92 25.01
N ARG A 413 -41.17 12.67 24.72
CA ARG A 413 -42.48 12.16 25.08
C ARG A 413 -42.74 12.25 26.57
N HIS A 414 -41.82 11.72 27.41
CA HIS A 414 -41.92 11.82 28.87
C HIS A 414 -41.89 13.25 29.38
N TYR A 415 -41.16 14.14 28.73
CA TYR A 415 -41.11 15.56 29.04
C TYR A 415 -42.46 16.27 28.79
N ARG A 416 -43.18 15.92 27.71
CA ARG A 416 -44.53 16.45 27.40
C ARG A 416 -45.58 15.97 28.38
N GLU A 417 -45.45 14.78 28.97
CA GLU A 417 -46.37 14.25 29.97
C GLU A 417 -46.32 14.99 31.32
N GLY A 418 -45.26 15.70 31.65
CA GLY A 418 -45.19 16.83 32.58
C GLY A 418 -45.35 16.59 34.06
N LYS A 419 -45.37 15.34 34.59
CA LYS A 419 -45.78 15.00 35.97
C LYS A 419 -44.64 14.71 36.96
N LYS A 420 -43.33 14.78 36.56
CA LYS A 420 -42.19 14.35 37.37
C LYS A 420 -41.03 15.33 37.35
N ASP A 421 -40.03 15.10 38.22
CA ASP A 421 -38.74 15.79 38.13
C ASP A 421 -38.06 15.54 36.78
N LEU A 422 -37.37 16.55 36.26
CA LEU A 422 -36.73 16.50 34.94
C LEU A 422 -35.74 15.31 34.82
N VAL A 423 -35.02 15.01 35.91
CA VAL A 423 -34.08 13.89 35.95
C VAL A 423 -34.82 12.55 35.88
N GLU A 424 -35.95 12.42 36.59
CA GLU A 424 -36.77 11.21 36.54
C GLU A 424 -37.40 10.99 35.16
N MET A 425 -37.82 12.07 34.48
CA MET A 425 -38.38 11.95 33.12
C MET A 425 -37.32 11.49 32.10
N VAL A 426 -36.13 12.08 32.18
CA VAL A 426 -35.01 11.69 31.28
C VAL A 426 -34.56 10.26 31.57
N ALA A 427 -34.45 9.89 32.85
CA ALA A 427 -34.08 8.52 33.24
C ALA A 427 -35.11 7.49 32.78
N GLY A 428 -36.40 7.77 33.05
CA GLY A 428 -37.49 6.89 32.64
C GLY A 428 -37.59 6.72 31.12
N GLY A 429 -37.51 7.84 30.39
CA GLY A 429 -37.52 7.82 28.92
C GLY A 429 -36.35 7.05 28.33
N THR A 430 -35.16 7.12 28.93
CA THR A 430 -34.00 6.36 28.49
C THR A 430 -34.13 4.87 28.80
N GLU A 431 -34.51 4.51 30.05
CA GLU A 431 -34.60 3.11 30.47
C GLU A 431 -35.66 2.32 29.72
N GLU A 432 -36.77 2.95 29.36
CA GLU A 432 -37.85 2.32 28.60
C GLU A 432 -37.41 1.78 27.26
N VAL A 433 -36.54 2.50 26.55
CA VAL A 433 -36.09 2.14 25.20
C VAL A 433 -34.73 1.46 25.19
N MET A 434 -33.98 1.49 26.29
CA MET A 434 -32.60 0.99 26.36
C MET A 434 -32.44 -0.46 25.89
N LEU A 435 -33.36 -1.36 26.34
CA LEU A 435 -33.31 -2.77 25.95
C LEU A 435 -33.70 -2.97 24.46
N ALA A 436 -34.65 -2.20 23.96
CA ALA A 436 -35.08 -2.28 22.58
C ALA A 436 -33.93 -1.83 21.62
N ILE A 437 -33.27 -0.72 21.95
CA ILE A 437 -32.12 -0.21 21.20
C ILE A 437 -30.96 -1.21 21.25
N PHE A 438 -30.63 -1.73 22.45
CA PHE A 438 -29.61 -2.76 22.61
C PHE A 438 -29.88 -3.97 21.72
N SER A 439 -31.13 -4.45 21.71
CA SER A 439 -31.50 -5.60 20.87
C SER A 439 -31.37 -5.31 19.38
N GLY A 440 -31.73 -4.10 18.94
CA GLY A 440 -31.56 -3.66 17.54
C GLY A 440 -30.10 -3.58 17.13
N THR A 441 -29.28 -2.86 17.89
CA THR A 441 -27.84 -2.71 17.65
C THR A 441 -27.13 -4.08 17.70
N TYR A 442 -27.46 -4.92 18.70
CA TYR A 442 -26.90 -6.26 18.81
C TYR A 442 -27.28 -7.14 17.61
N ALA A 443 -28.54 -7.09 17.16
CA ALA A 443 -28.97 -7.84 15.98
C ALA A 443 -28.18 -7.43 14.72
N THR A 444 -27.94 -6.13 14.53
CA THR A 444 -27.14 -5.62 13.41
C THR A 444 -25.68 -6.10 13.49
N VAL A 445 -25.08 -6.04 14.69
CA VAL A 445 -23.71 -6.54 14.92
C VAL A 445 -23.63 -8.04 14.63
N VAL A 446 -24.59 -8.84 15.11
CA VAL A 446 -24.62 -10.30 14.88
C VAL A 446 -24.71 -10.64 13.38
N VAL A 447 -25.43 -9.86 12.59
CA VAL A 447 -25.51 -10.05 11.13
C VAL A 447 -24.16 -9.73 10.44
N LEU A 448 -23.36 -8.81 10.97
CA LEU A 448 -22.05 -8.46 10.42
C LEU A 448 -20.95 -9.45 10.83
N VAL A 449 -21.08 -10.14 11.96
CA VAL A 449 -20.06 -11.07 12.48
C VAL A 449 -19.70 -12.20 11.49
N PRO A 450 -20.63 -12.88 10.80
CA PRO A 450 -20.27 -13.91 9.83
C PRO A 450 -19.34 -13.43 8.71
N ILE A 451 -19.45 -12.17 8.29
CA ILE A 451 -18.60 -11.57 7.25
C ILE A 451 -17.12 -11.59 7.66
N ILE A 452 -16.83 -11.52 8.97
CA ILE A 452 -15.48 -11.54 9.53
C ILE A 452 -14.79 -12.90 9.32
N PHE A 453 -15.55 -13.97 9.09
CA PHE A 453 -15.09 -15.36 9.04
C PHE A 453 -15.32 -16.07 7.68
N ILE A 454 -15.69 -15.34 6.63
CA ILE A 454 -15.99 -15.93 5.29
C ILE A 454 -14.77 -16.68 4.70
N GLY A 455 -13.55 -16.22 5.00
CA GLY A 455 -12.30 -16.74 4.45
C GLY A 455 -11.87 -16.05 3.14
N GLY A 456 -10.59 -16.21 2.80
CA GLY A 456 -10.00 -15.76 1.55
C GLY A 456 -9.98 -14.24 1.33
N TYR A 457 -9.91 -13.83 0.07
CA TYR A 457 -9.85 -12.42 -0.34
C TYR A 457 -11.03 -11.59 0.20
N VAL A 458 -12.24 -12.15 0.15
CA VAL A 458 -13.46 -11.45 0.61
C VAL A 458 -13.36 -11.10 2.10
N GLN A 459 -12.83 -12.01 2.91
CA GLN A 459 -12.60 -11.75 4.34
C GLN A 459 -11.59 -10.60 4.51
N THR A 460 -10.49 -10.62 3.79
CA THR A 460 -9.41 -9.62 3.92
C THR A 460 -9.92 -8.21 3.61
N VAL A 461 -10.79 -8.08 2.60
CA VAL A 461 -11.39 -6.79 2.23
C VAL A 461 -12.51 -6.38 3.18
N LEU A 462 -13.45 -7.28 3.49
CA LEU A 462 -14.68 -6.90 4.21
C LEU A 462 -14.55 -6.95 5.74
N ARG A 463 -13.56 -7.66 6.29
CA ARG A 463 -13.33 -7.73 7.74
C ARG A 463 -13.07 -6.35 8.36
N PRO A 464 -12.17 -5.51 7.82
CA PRO A 464 -11.96 -4.16 8.34
C PRO A 464 -13.22 -3.28 8.28
N LEU A 465 -14.01 -3.40 7.20
CA LEU A 465 -15.29 -2.70 7.05
C LEU A 465 -16.29 -3.14 8.12
N SER A 466 -16.49 -4.44 8.28
CA SER A 466 -17.47 -4.98 9.24
C SER A 466 -17.06 -4.65 10.67
N LEU A 467 -15.79 -4.76 11.02
CA LEU A 467 -15.30 -4.43 12.35
C LEU A 467 -15.39 -2.95 12.66
N SER A 468 -15.01 -2.05 11.74
CA SER A 468 -15.15 -0.59 11.95
C SER A 468 -16.61 -0.19 12.13
N LEU A 469 -17.52 -0.80 11.37
CA LEU A 469 -18.96 -0.60 11.47
C LEU A 469 -19.50 -1.13 12.83
N CYS A 470 -19.10 -2.32 13.26
CA CYS A 470 -19.47 -2.87 14.57
C CYS A 470 -19.00 -1.99 15.73
N ILE A 471 -17.74 -1.52 15.68
CA ILE A 471 -17.18 -0.62 16.68
C ILE A 471 -17.98 0.69 16.73
N ALA A 472 -18.31 1.26 15.58
CA ALA A 472 -19.10 2.49 15.48
C ALA A 472 -20.51 2.30 16.07
N LEU A 473 -21.20 1.21 15.74
CA LEU A 473 -22.54 0.89 16.28
C LEU A 473 -22.53 0.72 17.79
N ILE A 474 -21.58 -0.02 18.33
CA ILE A 474 -21.45 -0.20 19.80
C ILE A 474 -21.14 1.15 20.47
N SER A 475 -20.27 1.98 19.86
CA SER A 475 -19.96 3.32 20.35
C SER A 475 -21.21 4.21 20.36
N SER A 476 -22.06 4.14 19.32
CA SER A 476 -23.32 4.86 19.24
C SER A 476 -24.27 4.47 20.36
N TYR A 477 -24.48 3.18 20.58
CA TYR A 477 -25.30 2.71 21.67
C TYR A 477 -24.81 3.28 23.02
N VAL A 478 -23.51 3.20 23.30
CA VAL A 478 -22.92 3.73 24.53
C VAL A 478 -23.17 5.23 24.67
N VAL A 479 -22.97 6.02 23.61
CA VAL A 479 -23.22 7.46 23.59
C VAL A 479 -24.69 7.77 23.81
N SER A 480 -25.58 7.03 23.15
CA SER A 480 -27.03 7.25 23.20
C SER A 480 -27.61 6.99 24.59
N VAL A 481 -27.12 5.98 25.32
CA VAL A 481 -27.60 5.69 26.67
C VAL A 481 -26.83 6.42 27.79
N THR A 482 -25.71 7.11 27.48
CA THR A 482 -24.92 7.82 28.49
C THR A 482 -24.88 9.34 28.28
N ILE A 483 -24.34 9.80 27.15
CA ILE A 483 -24.10 11.23 26.87
C ILE A 483 -25.45 11.96 26.66
N ILE A 484 -26.33 11.39 25.85
CA ILE A 484 -27.62 12.02 25.53
C ILE A 484 -28.44 12.27 26.82
N PRO A 485 -28.66 11.27 27.68
CA PRO A 485 -29.40 11.52 28.92
C PRO A 485 -28.74 12.52 29.89
N ILE A 486 -27.40 12.60 29.87
CA ILE A 486 -26.68 13.59 30.69
C ILE A 486 -26.85 15.00 30.14
N LEU A 487 -26.85 15.18 28.81
CA LEU A 487 -27.00 16.49 28.17
C LEU A 487 -28.46 16.97 28.05
N ALA A 488 -29.43 16.05 28.03
CA ALA A 488 -30.85 16.35 27.87
C ALA A 488 -31.37 17.35 28.91
N PRO A 489 -31.10 17.22 30.25
CA PRO A 489 -31.57 18.19 31.25
C PRO A 489 -31.03 19.62 31.06
N PHE A 490 -29.85 19.77 30.46
CA PHE A 490 -29.25 21.10 30.18
C PHE A 490 -29.90 21.80 29.01
N LEU A 491 -30.30 21.04 27.97
CA LEU A 491 -30.86 21.55 26.72
C LEU A 491 -32.40 21.65 26.77
N LEU A 492 -33.10 20.76 27.48
CA LEU A 492 -34.57 20.70 27.60
C LEU A 492 -35.12 21.54 28.78
N LYS A 493 -34.54 22.69 29.12
CA LYS A 493 -35.03 23.55 30.21
C LYS A 493 -36.48 24.02 29.98
N ARG A 494 -37.31 23.96 31.04
CA ARG A 494 -38.70 24.46 31.05
C ARG A 494 -38.74 25.98 30.82
N GLY A 495 -39.66 26.48 29.96
CA GLY A 495 -39.99 27.91 29.82
C GLY A 495 -39.38 28.61 28.62
N HIS A 496 -38.82 27.90 27.66
CA HIS A 496 -38.34 28.55 26.40
C HIS A 496 -39.50 28.93 25.48
N ARG A 497 -39.50 30.16 25.02
CA ARG A 497 -40.38 30.60 23.92
C ARG A 497 -39.65 30.33 22.61
N PRO A 498 -40.22 29.53 21.69
CA PRO A 498 -39.57 29.24 20.44
C PRO A 498 -39.35 30.51 19.59
N ASN A 499 -38.20 30.64 18.97
CA ASN A 499 -37.89 31.74 18.05
C ASN A 499 -38.81 31.68 16.81
N ARG A 500 -39.02 32.83 16.12
CA ARG A 500 -39.83 32.89 14.89
C ARG A 500 -39.37 31.91 13.82
N LEU A 501 -38.07 31.67 13.71
CA LEU A 501 -37.50 30.65 12.81
C LEU A 501 -37.87 29.21 13.26
N GLU A 502 -37.79 28.90 14.53
CA GLU A 502 -38.21 27.58 15.06
C GLU A 502 -39.69 27.30 14.78
N VAL A 503 -40.55 28.32 14.97
CA VAL A 503 -42.00 28.21 14.67
C VAL A 503 -42.25 28.02 13.18
N LEU A 504 -41.51 28.69 12.33
CA LEU A 504 -41.67 28.57 10.87
C LEU A 504 -41.25 27.17 10.39
N VAL A 505 -40.10 26.72 10.87
CA VAL A 505 -39.55 25.41 10.50
C VAL A 505 -40.41 24.26 11.08
N SER A 506 -40.83 24.35 12.36
CA SER A 506 -41.69 23.31 12.94
C SER A 506 -43.03 23.20 12.21
N LYS A 507 -43.66 24.32 11.80
CA LYS A 507 -44.88 24.29 10.98
C LYS A 507 -44.66 23.70 9.59
N GLY A 508 -43.49 23.95 8.98
CA GLY A 508 -43.10 23.35 7.71
C GLY A 508 -42.87 21.86 7.85
N SER A 509 -42.08 21.46 8.85
CA SER A 509 -41.79 20.08 9.22
C SER A 509 -43.09 19.30 9.53
N ASP A 510 -43.96 19.84 10.41
CA ASP A 510 -45.24 19.21 10.76
C ASP A 510 -46.11 18.97 9.51
N ARG A 511 -46.18 19.95 8.59
CA ARG A 511 -46.93 19.80 7.34
C ARG A 511 -46.35 18.71 6.45
N PHE A 512 -45.04 18.67 6.32
CA PHE A 512 -44.32 17.68 5.52
C PHE A 512 -44.49 16.27 6.11
N VAL A 513 -44.28 16.12 7.40
CA VAL A 513 -44.43 14.84 8.12
C VAL A 513 -45.88 14.36 8.09
N HIS A 514 -46.87 15.24 8.30
CA HIS A 514 -48.28 14.89 8.18
C HIS A 514 -48.65 14.45 6.76
N GLY A 515 -48.10 15.16 5.74
CA GLY A 515 -48.32 14.77 4.33
C GLY A 515 -47.78 13.37 4.00
N ILE A 516 -46.57 13.06 4.47
CA ILE A 516 -45.98 11.71 4.31
C ILE A 516 -46.81 10.68 5.07
N ARG A 517 -47.20 10.98 6.32
CA ARG A 517 -48.02 10.10 7.14
C ARG A 517 -49.36 9.78 6.49
N ASP A 518 -50.04 10.79 5.98
CA ASP A 518 -51.36 10.62 5.37
C ASP A 518 -51.27 9.82 4.04
N PHE A 519 -50.21 10.07 3.26
CA PHE A 519 -49.87 9.25 2.09
C PHE A 519 -49.59 7.80 2.47
N PHE A 520 -48.79 7.56 3.51
CA PHE A 520 -48.45 6.22 4.01
C PHE A 520 -49.70 5.49 4.49
N LEU A 521 -50.55 6.15 5.30
CA LEU A 521 -51.78 5.55 5.81
C LEU A 521 -52.75 5.20 4.70
N GLY A 522 -52.89 6.07 3.67
CA GLY A 522 -53.72 5.80 2.51
C GLY A 522 -53.18 4.65 1.65
N SER A 523 -51.87 4.58 1.44
CA SER A 523 -51.26 3.46 0.73
C SER A 523 -51.34 2.14 1.50
N LEU A 524 -51.15 2.19 2.84
CA LEU A 524 -51.28 1.04 3.73
C LEU A 524 -52.69 0.47 3.73
N ASP A 525 -53.74 1.34 3.84
CA ASP A 525 -55.13 0.91 3.78
C ASP A 525 -55.44 0.21 2.42
N THR A 526 -54.97 0.78 1.32
CA THR A 526 -55.07 0.20 -0.01
C THR A 526 -54.35 -1.15 -0.13
N ALA A 527 -53.12 -1.24 0.41
CA ALA A 527 -52.34 -2.47 0.41
C ALA A 527 -52.98 -3.57 1.25
N LEU A 528 -53.55 -3.23 2.41
CA LEU A 528 -54.24 -4.19 3.28
C LEU A 528 -55.57 -4.68 2.62
N ARG A 529 -56.32 -3.80 1.95
CA ARG A 529 -57.53 -4.18 1.20
C ARG A 529 -57.24 -5.12 0.02
N HIS A 530 -56.12 -4.88 -0.68
CA HIS A 530 -55.72 -5.66 -1.85
C HIS A 530 -54.43 -6.47 -1.62
N ARG A 531 -54.26 -7.03 -0.40
CA ARG A 531 -53.01 -7.68 0.08
C ARG A 531 -52.42 -8.70 -0.90
N PHE A 532 -53.28 -9.56 -1.51
CA PHE A 532 -52.83 -10.57 -2.46
C PHE A 532 -52.30 -9.95 -3.76
N LEU A 533 -52.90 -8.85 -4.20
CA LEU A 533 -52.46 -8.14 -5.40
C LEU A 533 -51.14 -7.41 -5.20
N PHE A 534 -50.94 -6.84 -4.00
CA PHE A 534 -49.63 -6.24 -3.61
C PHE A 534 -48.54 -7.29 -3.47
N ILE A 535 -48.80 -8.43 -2.83
CA ILE A 535 -47.83 -9.54 -2.72
C ILE A 535 -47.51 -10.09 -4.11
N ALA A 536 -48.50 -10.33 -4.95
CA ALA A 536 -48.31 -10.81 -6.32
C ALA A 536 -47.53 -9.78 -7.17
N GLY A 537 -47.84 -8.49 -7.02
CA GLY A 537 -47.12 -7.40 -7.69
C GLY A 537 -45.67 -7.30 -7.25
N ALA A 538 -45.38 -7.41 -5.94
CA ALA A 538 -44.01 -7.44 -5.41
C ALA A 538 -43.23 -8.65 -5.92
N PHE A 539 -43.85 -9.83 -5.94
CA PHE A 539 -43.24 -11.04 -6.49
C PHE A 539 -42.97 -10.92 -7.99
N LEU A 540 -43.94 -10.39 -8.77
CA LEU A 540 -43.76 -10.13 -10.19
C LEU A 540 -42.64 -9.13 -10.46
N LEU A 541 -42.54 -8.07 -9.65
CA LEU A 541 -41.44 -7.09 -9.71
C LEU A 541 -40.09 -7.75 -9.44
N LEU A 542 -40.03 -8.60 -8.43
CA LEU A 542 -38.81 -9.36 -8.09
C LEU A 542 -38.38 -10.26 -9.27
N VAL A 543 -39.33 -10.99 -9.85
CA VAL A 543 -39.07 -11.87 -11.01
C VAL A 543 -38.65 -11.03 -12.22
N ALA A 544 -39.32 -9.93 -12.50
CA ALA A 544 -38.99 -9.03 -13.60
C ALA A 544 -37.60 -8.40 -13.42
N THR A 545 -37.28 -7.97 -12.23
CA THR A 545 -35.92 -7.43 -11.90
C THR A 545 -34.83 -8.49 -12.14
N ASN A 546 -35.04 -9.73 -11.66
CA ASN A 546 -34.12 -10.81 -11.94
C ASN A 546 -33.98 -11.17 -13.42
N ALA A 547 -35.09 -11.15 -14.17
CA ALA A 547 -35.09 -11.54 -15.56
C ALA A 547 -34.53 -10.45 -16.50
N PHE A 548 -34.86 -9.19 -16.26
CA PHE A 548 -34.55 -8.09 -17.18
C PHE A 548 -33.39 -7.18 -16.68
N VAL A 549 -33.30 -6.91 -15.38
CA VAL A 549 -32.30 -5.96 -14.85
C VAL A 549 -30.97 -6.66 -14.52
N LYS A 550 -31.03 -7.83 -13.85
CA LYS A 550 -29.83 -8.57 -13.46
C LYS A 550 -28.87 -8.86 -14.63
N PRO A 551 -29.31 -9.28 -15.84
CA PRO A 551 -28.41 -9.50 -16.97
C PRO A 551 -27.74 -8.23 -17.51
N LEU A 552 -28.31 -7.05 -17.22
CA LEU A 552 -27.75 -5.75 -17.65
C LEU A 552 -26.72 -5.20 -16.68
N VAL A 553 -26.67 -5.75 -15.45
CA VAL A 553 -25.72 -5.32 -14.41
C VAL A 553 -24.49 -6.21 -14.49
N GLY A 554 -23.33 -5.61 -14.75
CA GLY A 554 -22.04 -6.29 -14.67
C GLY A 554 -21.77 -6.82 -13.25
N GLN A 555 -20.96 -7.85 -13.16
CA GLN A 555 -20.51 -8.41 -11.87
C GLN A 555 -19.03 -8.13 -11.72
N ASP A 556 -18.67 -7.32 -10.73
CA ASP A 556 -17.31 -7.02 -10.39
C ASP A 556 -17.15 -7.06 -8.87
N VAL A 557 -15.97 -7.44 -8.38
CA VAL A 557 -15.69 -7.45 -6.94
C VAL A 557 -15.45 -6.02 -6.45
N GLN A 558 -14.78 -5.24 -7.26
CA GLN A 558 -14.49 -3.82 -7.01
C GLN A 558 -14.70 -3.05 -8.31
N PRO A 559 -15.49 -1.95 -8.30
CA PRO A 559 -15.65 -1.15 -9.50
C PRO A 559 -14.30 -0.52 -9.89
N PRO A 560 -14.03 -0.38 -11.20
CA PRO A 560 -12.83 0.28 -11.68
C PRO A 560 -12.80 1.74 -11.17
N MET A 561 -11.63 2.18 -10.72
CA MET A 561 -11.42 3.52 -10.15
C MET A 561 -10.47 4.31 -11.02
N ASP A 562 -10.79 5.58 -11.23
CA ASP A 562 -9.88 6.51 -11.88
C ASP A 562 -8.82 7.00 -10.89
N THR A 563 -7.73 6.24 -10.76
CA THR A 563 -6.63 6.50 -9.82
C THR A 563 -5.66 7.56 -10.31
N GLY A 564 -5.67 7.90 -11.60
CA GLY A 564 -4.66 8.76 -12.23
C GLY A 564 -3.30 8.08 -12.42
N ILE A 565 -3.18 6.76 -12.18
CA ILE A 565 -1.94 6.01 -12.38
C ILE A 565 -2.17 4.91 -13.41
N ILE A 566 -1.47 4.98 -14.53
CA ILE A 566 -1.50 3.97 -15.59
C ILE A 566 -0.25 3.11 -15.47
N LYS A 567 -0.41 1.79 -15.49
CA LYS A 567 0.67 0.82 -15.61
C LYS A 567 0.70 0.23 -17.01
N ILE A 568 1.90 0.05 -17.54
CA ILE A 568 2.12 -0.50 -18.87
C ILE A 568 3.16 -1.60 -18.75
N ASN A 569 2.80 -2.82 -19.12
CA ASN A 569 3.76 -3.89 -19.34
C ASN A 569 3.95 -4.04 -20.84
N PHE A 570 5.19 -4.09 -21.30
CA PHE A 570 5.47 -4.22 -22.72
C PHE A 570 6.58 -5.23 -23.00
N GLU A 571 6.58 -5.75 -24.21
CA GLU A 571 7.61 -6.64 -24.71
C GLU A 571 8.00 -6.21 -26.14
N ALA A 572 9.30 -6.03 -26.35
CA ALA A 572 9.89 -5.82 -27.68
C ALA A 572 10.06 -7.16 -28.40
N ASP A 573 10.46 -7.14 -29.66
CA ASP A 573 10.73 -8.34 -30.45
C ASP A 573 11.76 -9.24 -29.77
N ALA A 574 11.60 -10.56 -29.90
CA ALA A 574 12.32 -11.59 -29.14
C ALA A 574 13.87 -11.51 -29.24
N ASN A 575 14.40 -10.99 -30.31
CA ASN A 575 15.86 -10.88 -30.54
C ASN A 575 16.40 -9.46 -30.31
N SER A 576 15.64 -8.59 -29.68
CA SER A 576 16.06 -7.22 -29.42
C SER A 576 17.14 -7.19 -28.33
N SER A 577 18.25 -6.52 -28.61
CA SER A 577 19.23 -6.16 -27.59
C SER A 577 18.66 -5.10 -26.64
N LEU A 578 19.27 -4.94 -25.46
CA LEU A 578 18.86 -3.90 -24.50
C LEU A 578 18.81 -2.52 -25.19
N GLY A 579 19.79 -2.15 -25.96
CA GLY A 579 19.81 -0.86 -26.67
C GLY A 579 18.77 -0.72 -27.80
N GLN A 580 18.27 -1.85 -28.37
CA GLN A 580 17.13 -1.80 -29.30
C GLN A 580 15.82 -1.61 -28.54
N SER A 581 15.63 -2.34 -27.46
CA SER A 581 14.47 -2.21 -26.58
C SER A 581 14.38 -0.83 -25.95
N ASP A 582 15.52 -0.22 -25.62
CA ASP A 582 15.62 1.13 -25.10
C ASP A 582 15.17 2.20 -26.11
N ARG A 583 15.49 2.02 -27.40
CA ARG A 583 14.95 2.89 -28.45
C ARG A 583 13.44 2.75 -28.64
N ILE A 584 12.89 1.56 -28.43
CA ILE A 584 11.43 1.34 -28.43
C ILE A 584 10.82 2.05 -27.24
N LEU A 585 11.41 1.89 -26.05
CA LEU A 585 11.00 2.58 -24.83
C LEU A 585 10.94 4.09 -25.02
N THR A 586 12.00 4.70 -25.59
CA THR A 586 12.03 6.14 -25.87
C THR A 586 10.88 6.58 -26.78
N ARG A 587 10.52 5.78 -27.80
CA ARG A 587 9.36 6.09 -28.66
C ARG A 587 8.03 5.96 -27.92
N MET A 588 7.91 5.00 -27.03
CA MET A 588 6.72 4.88 -26.16
C MET A 588 6.58 6.10 -25.25
N GLU A 589 7.67 6.58 -24.66
CA GLU A 589 7.70 7.80 -23.84
C GLU A 589 7.31 9.05 -24.65
N GLU A 590 7.72 9.14 -25.91
CA GLU A 590 7.28 10.23 -26.79
C GLU A 590 5.76 10.22 -27.03
N VAL A 591 5.16 9.03 -27.14
CA VAL A 591 3.70 8.89 -27.26
C VAL A 591 3.01 9.32 -25.97
N ILE A 592 3.53 8.89 -24.81
CA ILE A 592 2.98 9.23 -23.50
C ILE A 592 3.07 10.75 -23.25
N ARG A 593 4.18 11.38 -23.56
CA ARG A 593 4.37 12.84 -23.37
C ARG A 593 3.44 13.72 -24.19
N LYS A 594 2.86 13.19 -25.27
CA LYS A 594 1.86 13.90 -26.08
C LYS A 594 0.47 13.92 -25.43
N GLN A 595 0.24 13.08 -24.43
CA GLN A 595 -1.03 13.06 -23.70
C GLN A 595 -1.11 14.24 -22.72
N GLU A 596 -2.32 14.79 -22.59
CA GLU A 596 -2.57 15.88 -21.63
C GLU A 596 -2.55 15.35 -20.20
N GLY A 597 -1.96 16.09 -19.29
CA GLY A 597 -2.02 15.80 -17.86
C GLY A 597 -1.02 14.78 -17.34
N VAL A 598 -0.02 14.37 -18.13
CA VAL A 598 1.10 13.53 -17.65
C VAL A 598 1.99 14.35 -16.70
N VAL A 599 2.20 13.84 -15.49
CA VAL A 599 3.02 14.47 -14.44
C VAL A 599 4.37 13.77 -14.30
N TYR A 600 4.34 12.45 -14.13
CA TYR A 600 5.56 11.64 -13.97
C TYR A 600 5.53 10.42 -14.90
N ILE A 601 6.71 10.02 -15.34
CA ILE A 601 6.92 8.80 -16.12
C ILE A 601 8.09 8.05 -15.48
N SER A 602 7.86 6.81 -15.08
CA SER A 602 8.88 5.88 -14.58
C SER A 602 8.92 4.67 -15.49
N SER A 603 10.01 4.47 -16.20
CA SER A 603 10.14 3.42 -17.21
C SER A 603 11.33 2.52 -16.89
N THR A 604 11.06 1.22 -16.71
CA THR A 604 12.09 0.21 -16.41
C THR A 604 12.12 -0.83 -17.53
N LEU A 605 13.30 -1.17 -18.00
CA LEU A 605 13.56 -2.20 -18.99
C LEU A 605 14.48 -3.26 -18.39
N GLY A 606 14.15 -4.54 -18.60
CA GLY A 606 14.85 -5.65 -17.98
C GLY A 606 14.67 -5.71 -16.45
N SER A 607 15.55 -6.41 -15.76
CA SER A 607 15.55 -6.46 -14.30
C SER A 607 16.92 -6.78 -13.73
N GLU A 608 17.21 -6.24 -12.55
CA GLU A 608 18.37 -6.60 -11.74
C GLU A 608 17.97 -7.59 -10.64
N PRO A 609 18.81 -8.56 -10.28
CA PRO A 609 18.47 -9.61 -9.31
C PRO A 609 18.10 -9.10 -7.92
N SER A 610 18.63 -7.94 -7.53
CA SER A 610 18.39 -7.31 -6.21
C SER A 610 17.14 -6.44 -6.16
N VAL A 611 16.43 -6.26 -7.28
CA VAL A 611 15.25 -5.39 -7.40
C VAL A 611 14.02 -6.25 -7.60
N VAL A 612 13.14 -6.26 -6.62
CA VAL A 612 11.96 -7.13 -6.58
C VAL A 612 10.67 -6.39 -6.86
N SER A 613 10.62 -5.08 -6.57
CA SER A 613 9.42 -4.26 -6.68
C SER A 613 8.82 -4.15 -8.09
N PHE A 614 9.62 -4.34 -9.14
CA PHE A 614 9.15 -4.38 -10.53
C PHE A 614 9.03 -5.81 -11.11
N GLY A 615 9.19 -6.83 -10.25
CA GLY A 615 9.29 -8.23 -10.66
C GLY A 615 10.72 -8.57 -11.11
N SER A 616 11.33 -9.53 -10.44
CA SER A 616 12.61 -10.10 -10.84
C SER A 616 12.41 -11.08 -12.01
N GLY A 617 13.42 -11.22 -12.86
CA GLY A 617 13.41 -12.19 -13.96
C GLY A 617 12.93 -11.67 -15.31
N LYS A 618 12.75 -10.36 -15.50
CA LYS A 618 12.47 -9.79 -16.81
C LYS A 618 13.72 -9.80 -17.69
N ASN A 619 13.51 -10.16 -18.95
CA ASN A 619 14.53 -10.12 -19.98
C ASN A 619 14.73 -8.68 -20.51
N PRO A 620 15.86 -8.39 -21.22
CA PRO A 620 16.10 -7.08 -21.81
C PRO A 620 15.04 -6.58 -22.82
N GLN A 621 14.17 -7.49 -23.33
CA GLN A 621 13.05 -7.15 -24.20
C GLN A 621 11.78 -6.76 -23.43
N GLN A 622 11.72 -7.01 -22.13
CA GLN A 622 10.53 -6.81 -21.31
C GLN A 622 10.69 -5.60 -20.41
N GLY A 623 9.69 -4.75 -20.37
CA GLY A 623 9.71 -3.56 -19.55
C GLY A 623 8.38 -3.25 -18.89
N THR A 624 8.45 -2.34 -17.93
CA THR A 624 7.28 -1.75 -17.27
C THR A 624 7.39 -0.25 -17.26
N MET A 625 6.28 0.42 -17.48
CA MET A 625 6.17 1.86 -17.30
C MET A 625 5.05 2.17 -16.32
N THR A 626 5.25 3.19 -15.52
CA THR A 626 4.22 3.76 -14.67
C THR A 626 4.09 5.24 -15.01
N VAL A 627 2.88 5.65 -15.33
CA VAL A 627 2.56 7.02 -15.72
C VAL A 627 1.62 7.62 -14.70
N ASN A 628 2.03 8.68 -14.03
CA ASN A 628 1.17 9.46 -13.16
C ASN A 628 0.54 10.60 -13.96
N LEU A 629 -0.77 10.69 -13.92
CA LEU A 629 -1.57 11.78 -14.50
C LEU A 629 -1.98 12.76 -13.40
N VAL A 630 -2.32 13.99 -13.78
CA VAL A 630 -3.04 14.90 -12.89
C VAL A 630 -4.35 14.25 -12.42
N ASP A 631 -4.84 14.65 -11.26
CA ASP A 631 -6.05 14.09 -10.70
C ASP A 631 -7.28 14.28 -11.63
N ARG A 632 -8.30 13.46 -11.42
CA ARG A 632 -9.49 13.41 -12.26
C ARG A 632 -10.21 14.76 -12.39
N TYR A 633 -10.19 15.61 -11.36
CA TYR A 633 -10.90 16.88 -11.36
C TYR A 633 -10.18 17.95 -12.20
N HIS A 634 -8.90 17.74 -12.50
CA HIS A 634 -8.06 18.64 -13.27
C HIS A 634 -7.78 18.15 -14.69
N ARG A 635 -8.40 17.05 -15.14
CA ARG A 635 -8.30 16.56 -16.52
C ARG A 635 -9.67 16.33 -17.14
N LYS A 636 -9.76 16.42 -18.48
CA LYS A 636 -11.02 16.25 -19.24
C LYS A 636 -11.29 14.78 -19.54
N ALA A 637 -10.26 14.02 -19.89
CA ALA A 637 -10.36 12.61 -20.24
C ALA A 637 -10.34 11.74 -18.99
N THR A 638 -11.09 10.62 -19.01
CA THR A 638 -10.99 9.59 -17.99
C THR A 638 -9.72 8.77 -18.18
N ILE A 639 -9.26 8.03 -17.14
CA ILE A 639 -8.10 7.16 -17.25
C ILE A 639 -8.26 6.13 -18.37
N TRP A 640 -9.45 5.56 -18.54
CA TRP A 640 -9.75 4.57 -19.59
C TRP A 640 -9.67 5.15 -21.00
N GLN A 641 -10.02 6.43 -21.18
CA GLN A 641 -9.85 7.13 -22.46
C GLN A 641 -8.36 7.38 -22.77
N GLU A 642 -7.58 7.72 -21.76
CA GLU A 642 -6.13 7.87 -21.92
C GLU A 642 -5.45 6.52 -22.19
N GLU A 643 -5.84 5.46 -21.53
CA GLU A 643 -5.36 4.10 -21.81
C GLU A 643 -5.62 3.69 -23.26
N GLU A 644 -6.83 3.93 -23.79
CA GLU A 644 -7.15 3.56 -25.16
C GLU A 644 -6.33 4.37 -26.16
N ARG A 645 -6.13 5.68 -25.92
CA ARG A 645 -5.25 6.50 -26.75
C ARG A 645 -3.80 5.98 -26.74
N LEU A 646 -3.32 5.55 -25.57
CA LEU A 646 -1.99 4.95 -25.45
C LEU A 646 -1.91 3.63 -26.19
N ARG A 647 -2.91 2.74 -26.06
CA ARG A 647 -2.98 1.47 -26.80
C ARG A 647 -2.95 1.70 -28.31
N GLU A 648 -3.70 2.68 -28.82
CA GLU A 648 -3.68 3.05 -30.23
C GLU A 648 -2.33 3.61 -30.66
N GLY A 649 -1.73 4.49 -29.87
CA GLY A 649 -0.42 5.08 -30.13
C GLY A 649 0.69 4.04 -30.18
N PHE A 650 0.68 3.06 -29.29
CA PHE A 650 1.68 2.01 -29.21
C PHE A 650 1.61 1.01 -30.36
N ARG A 651 0.44 0.75 -30.95
CA ARG A 651 0.28 -0.11 -32.13
C ARG A 651 1.09 0.36 -33.35
N THR A 652 1.47 1.63 -33.38
CA THR A 652 2.22 2.20 -34.49
C THR A 652 3.75 2.10 -34.33
N ILE A 653 4.25 1.60 -33.19
CA ILE A 653 5.67 1.55 -32.86
C ILE A 653 6.30 0.27 -33.46
N PRO A 654 7.23 0.37 -34.41
CA PRO A 654 7.90 -0.80 -34.97
C PRO A 654 8.82 -1.47 -33.95
N GLY A 655 8.77 -2.81 -33.91
CA GLY A 655 9.56 -3.64 -32.99
C GLY A 655 8.94 -3.83 -31.61
N LEU A 656 7.77 -3.24 -31.34
CA LEU A 656 6.98 -3.50 -30.15
C LEU A 656 6.04 -4.69 -30.43
N LYS A 657 6.24 -5.80 -29.71
CA LYS A 657 5.46 -7.02 -29.88
C LYS A 657 4.07 -6.89 -29.24
N PHE A 658 4.00 -6.40 -28.00
CA PHE A 658 2.77 -6.04 -27.35
C PHE A 658 3.00 -4.98 -26.25
N ALA A 659 1.95 -4.27 -25.90
CA ALA A 659 1.88 -3.42 -24.72
C ALA A 659 0.50 -3.60 -24.05
N ASP A 660 0.52 -4.02 -22.81
CA ASP A 660 -0.66 -4.14 -21.95
C ASP A 660 -0.75 -2.88 -21.10
N VAL A 661 -1.83 -2.12 -21.27
CA VAL A 661 -2.06 -0.83 -20.61
C VAL A 661 -3.26 -0.99 -19.69
N PHE A 662 -3.09 -0.72 -18.42
CA PHE A 662 -4.13 -0.90 -17.39
C PHE A 662 -3.97 0.12 -16.25
N ASP A 663 -5.07 0.39 -15.54
CA ASP A 663 -5.11 1.23 -14.35
C ASP A 663 -4.50 0.53 -13.12
N TYR A 664 -4.05 1.36 -12.18
CA TYR A 664 -3.45 0.87 -10.92
C TYR A 664 -4.51 0.39 -9.94
#